data_1180c3ef0381d6746774470c07cff705
#
_entry.id   1180c3ef0381d6746774470c07cff705
#
_cell.length_a   1.000
_cell.length_b   1.000
_cell.length_c   1.000
_cell.angle_alpha   90.00
_cell.angle_beta   90.00
_cell.angle_gamma   90.00
#
_symmetry.space_group_name_H-M   'P 1'
#
loop_
_entity.id
_entity.type
_entity.pdbx_description
1 polymer ?
#
loop_
_entity_poly.entity_id
_entity_poly.type
_entity_poly.pdbx_seq_one_letter_code
_entity_poly.pdbx_strand_id
1 'polypeptide(L)'
;MYLQSSFRKSILTLLAGVSLASVVVFAVVPHSIHAQNRMAFSAVSSSSGHVALGLALRKLSVSGTFLQAPAHPDDETNALFTLFGYGMGLRVIDVQNNRGDGGQNEIGPELFRDIAVLRTSELESAHRIDGAEQYFTRAIDYGYSFDPEEVIGKWGRKDIVGDYVRLWRTLRPDVIVTMNIQGRGGDRAHEATTVLVRESFRAAGNPAMYPEQIGEGLRPWQPKKLYFAGGAPGGGGGGRGGGQTGAEAAKLTPVNTGAYDELLGRTYADIGNDAHSNHKCQGVGGLGGGFGGGRGGGGGPAGAAAGRGAPAGADGPPGAARGGGFPGGGRGYTLVDTTISGQLQKEEASLLDGVDTSLTGIAQYAGPNPPRALTIGLAAILTDARTAQKAFAEGSDSGTAAPVEAGLAAVRALRAQLGGLALSEPARYEVDFRLRLKERDYQDAVLAAHDVTFDALADDGLVVAGQPVQLLLTATNHGASDVAVTGVEIAGFEEPGNCALGPAGKGAAYTCNAQAHVPKDAKPTTPYFSDNYWKHPENQAIQIFEPGVPFGVPFAPTPFRVTFHLKAGSAEVTRELPIENRYVKDLYFGDKRMELNVVPAFSVRLAPTLAVIPAASVGGAAKAVEREVHVTVTNGMKSAAKANVTLEAPAGWKVTPASVQIALTHEDESLSARFQVTAPLQPKLGDYTLRAVVTSPETGDRKFTDGYLEIEYPHVQRRQVIEPAEIALKVVDVKTVPNVNVGYIVGVGDQVPPAIEQLGAKLTYIDQDELAWGDLSKHDVIVTGVRAYERRPDLRAYNRRLLDYVERGGTVIVQYNKMEFNREDYGPYPAKVSGNRVSDETVPVKVLVPGDPVFNFPNKIGPNAWTGWVQERGLYFLGDKDPKYIDLVSMVDSFKDNPGEKLGSMVEARYGKGKWIYLGLGLWRQLPAGTDGAYRLLANLIALPKAPAQAAPARKTNGELHR
;
A
#
# COMPACT_ATOMS: atom_id res chain seq x y z
N MET A 1 64.99 -14.30 32.60
CA MET A 1 63.69 -14.71 33.06
C MET A 1 62.56 -13.69 32.82
N TYR A 2 62.75 -12.75 31.89
CA TYR A 2 61.81 -11.66 31.59
C TYR A 2 61.36 -11.64 30.12
N LEU A 3 61.80 -12.61 29.29
CA LEU A 3 61.47 -12.67 27.86
C LEU A 3 60.45 -13.78 27.49
N GLN A 4 60.04 -14.62 28.45
CA GLN A 4 59.04 -15.68 28.18
C GLN A 4 57.60 -15.30 28.57
N SER A 5 57.39 -14.21 29.33
CA SER A 5 56.04 -13.80 29.74
C SER A 5 55.33 -12.90 28.71
N SER A 6 56.06 -12.23 27.82
CA SER A 6 55.47 -11.37 26.80
C SER A 6 54.98 -12.16 25.58
N PHE A 7 55.62 -13.28 25.25
CA PHE A 7 55.25 -14.13 24.10
C PHE A 7 53.96 -14.94 24.35
N ARG A 8 53.71 -15.32 25.60
CA ARG A 8 52.44 -16.02 25.95
C ARG A 8 51.22 -15.08 25.98
N LYS A 9 51.40 -13.81 26.34
CA LYS A 9 50.30 -12.83 26.31
C LYS A 9 49.92 -12.45 24.88
N SER A 10 50.88 -12.34 23.98
CA SER A 10 50.63 -12.01 22.57
C SER A 10 49.95 -13.15 21.81
N ILE A 11 50.28 -14.41 22.14
CA ILE A 11 49.63 -15.58 21.52
C ILE A 11 48.17 -15.75 22.05
N LEU A 12 47.92 -15.48 23.32
CA LEU A 12 46.57 -15.53 23.87
C LEU A 12 45.69 -14.39 23.34
N THR A 13 46.23 -13.21 23.09
CA THR A 13 45.48 -12.09 22.51
C THR A 13 45.20 -12.32 21.03
N LEU A 14 46.11 -12.95 20.28
CA LEU A 14 45.88 -13.32 18.88
C LEU A 14 44.86 -14.45 18.74
N LEU A 15 44.85 -15.46 19.62
CA LEU A 15 43.89 -16.53 19.62
C LEU A 15 42.49 -16.07 20.08
N ALA A 16 42.41 -15.15 21.03
CA ALA A 16 41.15 -14.53 21.42
C ALA A 16 40.58 -13.61 20.30
N GLY A 17 41.43 -12.87 19.60
CA GLY A 17 41.03 -12.03 18.45
C GLY A 17 40.55 -12.84 17.25
N VAL A 18 41.21 -13.97 16.95
CA VAL A 18 40.76 -14.87 15.86
C VAL A 18 39.47 -15.62 16.25
N SER A 19 39.30 -15.98 17.51
CA SER A 19 38.06 -16.60 17.99
C SER A 19 36.88 -15.60 18.00
N LEU A 20 37.11 -14.32 18.36
CA LEU A 20 36.04 -13.29 18.29
C LEU A 20 35.73 -12.90 16.84
N ALA A 21 36.72 -12.81 15.97
CA ALA A 21 36.48 -12.54 14.54
C ALA A 21 35.77 -13.71 13.86
N SER A 22 36.06 -14.95 14.25
CA SER A 22 35.39 -16.14 13.73
C SER A 22 33.92 -16.23 14.23
N VAL A 23 33.65 -15.83 15.47
CA VAL A 23 32.27 -15.80 16.03
C VAL A 23 31.44 -14.65 15.41
N VAL A 24 32.09 -13.49 15.14
CA VAL A 24 31.39 -12.35 14.51
C VAL A 24 31.10 -12.62 13.03
N VAL A 25 32.01 -13.34 12.31
CA VAL A 25 31.74 -13.71 10.90
C VAL A 25 30.67 -14.79 10.77
N PHE A 26 30.52 -15.68 11.75
CA PHE A 26 29.44 -16.67 11.74
C PHE A 26 28.08 -16.15 12.21
N ALA A 27 28.01 -15.04 12.94
CA ALA A 27 26.76 -14.45 13.40
C ALA A 27 26.09 -13.52 12.37
N VAL A 28 26.80 -13.03 11.37
CA VAL A 28 26.27 -12.07 10.37
C VAL A 28 25.72 -12.75 9.11
N VAL A 29 26.17 -13.98 8.78
CA VAL A 29 25.75 -14.69 7.56
C VAL A 29 24.36 -15.37 7.66
N PRO A 30 23.85 -15.81 8.83
CA PRO A 30 22.54 -16.48 8.88
C PRO A 30 21.33 -15.55 8.78
N HIS A 31 21.43 -14.28 9.20
CA HIS A 31 20.25 -13.42 9.33
C HIS A 31 19.61 -12.98 8.03
N SER A 32 20.40 -12.77 6.96
CA SER A 32 19.86 -12.34 5.67
C SER A 32 19.10 -13.44 4.91
N ILE A 33 19.43 -14.71 5.18
CA ILE A 33 18.82 -15.85 4.49
C ILE A 33 17.49 -16.25 5.16
N HIS A 34 17.35 -16.07 6.48
CA HIS A 34 16.12 -16.40 7.20
C HIS A 34 14.99 -15.39 6.95
N ALA A 35 15.30 -14.14 6.74
CA ALA A 35 14.31 -13.12 6.47
C ALA A 35 13.58 -13.30 5.12
N GLN A 36 14.27 -13.84 4.12
CA GLN A 36 13.67 -14.14 2.80
C GLN A 36 12.65 -15.29 2.83
N ASN A 37 12.70 -16.15 3.84
CA ASN A 37 11.77 -17.27 3.98
C ASN A 37 10.43 -16.90 4.64
N ARG A 38 10.27 -15.67 5.13
CA ARG A 38 9.13 -15.28 5.96
C ARG A 38 7.96 -14.70 5.20
N MET A 39 8.21 -14.30 3.98
CA MET A 39 7.17 -13.69 3.14
C MET A 39 6.29 -14.70 2.41
N ALA A 40 6.57 -15.98 2.50
CA ALA A 40 5.61 -16.98 2.13
C ALA A 40 4.46 -17.02 3.15
N PHE A 41 3.72 -15.90 3.26
CA PHE A 41 2.34 -15.96 3.67
C PHE A 41 1.65 -16.81 2.62
N SER A 42 1.68 -18.10 2.83
CA SER A 42 1.05 -18.97 1.89
C SER A 42 -0.45 -18.65 1.92
N ALA A 43 -1.00 -18.28 0.80
CA ALA A 43 -2.42 -18.40 0.58
C ALA A 43 -2.93 -19.83 0.87
N VAL A 44 -2.04 -20.80 0.92
CA VAL A 44 -2.22 -22.12 1.51
C VAL A 44 -2.70 -22.04 2.97
N SER A 45 -2.48 -20.94 3.69
CA SER A 45 -3.05 -20.76 5.02
C SER A 45 -4.59 -20.67 5.04
N SER A 46 -5.21 -20.34 3.92
CA SER A 46 -6.66 -20.37 3.73
C SER A 46 -7.17 -21.71 3.19
N SER A 47 -6.28 -22.57 2.70
CA SER A 47 -6.60 -23.91 2.21
C SER A 47 -6.10 -24.94 3.23
N SER A 48 -6.91 -25.93 3.53
CA SER A 48 -6.60 -27.06 4.42
C SER A 48 -6.90 -28.37 3.74
N GLY A 49 -6.44 -29.48 4.33
CA GLY A 49 -6.75 -30.83 3.88
C GLY A 49 -6.34 -31.09 2.43
N HIS A 50 -7.23 -31.71 1.67
CA HIS A 50 -6.99 -32.16 0.29
C HIS A 50 -6.48 -31.04 -0.64
N VAL A 51 -7.08 -29.84 -0.57
CA VAL A 51 -6.68 -28.71 -1.45
C VAL A 51 -5.27 -28.23 -1.13
N ALA A 52 -4.94 -28.07 0.15
CA ALA A 52 -3.60 -27.66 0.57
C ALA A 52 -2.54 -28.68 0.16
N LEU A 53 -2.84 -29.96 0.34
CA LEU A 53 -1.97 -31.04 -0.09
C LEU A 53 -1.74 -31.02 -1.60
N GLY A 54 -2.79 -30.93 -2.39
CA GLY A 54 -2.68 -30.89 -3.86
C GLY A 54 -1.84 -29.72 -4.35
N LEU A 55 -2.01 -28.52 -3.78
CA LEU A 55 -1.19 -27.35 -4.10
C LEU A 55 0.28 -27.52 -3.70
N ALA A 56 0.55 -28.12 -2.53
CA ALA A 56 1.91 -28.41 -2.09
C ALA A 56 2.60 -29.40 -3.02
N LEU A 57 1.90 -30.47 -3.43
CA LEU A 57 2.43 -31.51 -4.34
C LEU A 57 2.77 -30.95 -5.72
N ARG A 58 2.02 -29.97 -6.25
CA ARG A 58 2.32 -29.32 -7.54
C ARG A 58 3.71 -28.68 -7.55
N LYS A 59 4.16 -28.12 -6.41
CA LYS A 59 5.47 -27.45 -6.28
C LYS A 59 6.65 -28.42 -6.34
N LEU A 60 6.47 -29.71 -5.97
CA LEU A 60 7.59 -30.63 -5.77
C LEU A 60 8.36 -31.00 -7.04
N SER A 61 7.70 -30.96 -8.20
CA SER A 61 8.30 -31.34 -9.48
C SER A 61 8.87 -30.17 -10.30
N VAL A 62 8.78 -28.94 -9.79
CA VAL A 62 9.20 -27.72 -10.48
C VAL A 62 10.17 -26.89 -9.63
N SER A 63 10.98 -26.03 -10.27
CA SER A 63 12.00 -25.19 -9.61
C SER A 63 12.10 -23.77 -10.16
N GLY A 64 11.19 -23.36 -11.04
CA GLY A 64 11.21 -22.05 -11.69
C GLY A 64 10.65 -20.94 -10.80
N THR A 65 11.08 -19.72 -11.07
CA THR A 65 10.59 -18.50 -10.40
C THR A 65 10.04 -17.53 -11.44
N PHE A 66 8.77 -17.16 -11.30
CA PHE A 66 8.08 -16.14 -12.07
C PHE A 66 7.97 -14.86 -11.22
N LEU A 67 8.20 -13.70 -11.82
CA LEU A 67 8.16 -12.43 -11.14
C LEU A 67 7.45 -11.37 -11.97
N GLN A 68 6.59 -10.56 -11.32
CA GLN A 68 6.10 -9.30 -11.85
C GLN A 68 6.81 -8.12 -11.20
N ALA A 69 7.02 -7.05 -12.00
CA ALA A 69 7.60 -5.79 -11.53
C ALA A 69 6.72 -4.61 -11.99
N PRO A 70 5.57 -4.37 -11.32
CA PRO A 70 4.67 -3.26 -11.59
C PRO A 70 5.12 -1.95 -10.91
N ALA A 71 4.38 -0.87 -11.14
CA ALA A 71 4.72 0.46 -10.62
C ALA A 71 4.12 0.73 -9.25
N HIS A 72 2.80 0.55 -9.11
CA HIS A 72 2.05 0.88 -7.88
C HIS A 72 1.24 -0.32 -7.40
N PRO A 73 0.91 -0.41 -6.11
CA PRO A 73 -0.08 -1.36 -5.62
C PRO A 73 -1.41 -1.22 -6.38
N ASP A 74 -1.87 -2.28 -7.01
CA ASP A 74 -3.01 -2.49 -7.94
C ASP A 74 -2.65 -2.62 -9.44
N ASP A 75 -1.40 -2.43 -9.79
CA ASP A 75 -0.93 -2.63 -11.17
C ASP A 75 -0.56 -4.09 -11.49
N GLU A 76 -0.39 -4.92 -10.47
CA GLU A 76 -0.07 -6.32 -10.64
C GLU A 76 -1.24 -7.08 -11.29
N THR A 77 -0.92 -8.17 -11.97
CA THR A 77 -1.90 -9.06 -12.55
C THR A 77 -2.00 -10.33 -11.70
N ASN A 78 -2.81 -10.28 -10.64
CA ASN A 78 -2.97 -11.38 -9.67
C ASN A 78 -3.32 -12.73 -10.33
N ALA A 79 -4.03 -12.72 -11.47
CA ALA A 79 -4.34 -13.91 -12.23
C ALA A 79 -3.10 -14.63 -12.83
N LEU A 80 -1.97 -13.93 -13.00
CA LEU A 80 -0.71 -14.59 -13.37
C LEU A 80 -0.11 -15.32 -12.18
N PHE A 81 -0.17 -14.73 -10.98
CA PHE A 81 0.32 -15.39 -9.77
C PHE A 81 -0.46 -16.67 -9.50
N THR A 82 -1.79 -16.63 -9.62
CA THR A 82 -2.62 -17.83 -9.43
C THR A 82 -2.34 -18.91 -10.50
N LEU A 83 -2.18 -18.53 -11.77
CA LEU A 83 -1.85 -19.46 -12.84
C LEU A 83 -0.47 -20.12 -12.64
N PHE A 84 0.57 -19.29 -12.46
CA PHE A 84 1.94 -19.80 -12.34
C PHE A 84 2.20 -20.44 -10.98
N GLY A 85 1.65 -19.88 -9.90
CA GLY A 85 1.80 -20.39 -8.54
C GLY A 85 0.94 -21.63 -8.28
N TYR A 86 -0.37 -21.49 -8.34
CA TYR A 86 -1.29 -22.61 -8.03
C TYR A 86 -1.38 -23.61 -9.19
N GLY A 87 -1.50 -23.11 -10.42
CA GLY A 87 -1.63 -23.98 -11.58
C GLY A 87 -0.37 -24.76 -11.93
N MET A 88 0.78 -24.07 -11.95
CA MET A 88 2.03 -24.66 -12.42
C MET A 88 3.03 -24.97 -11.29
N GLY A 89 2.76 -24.57 -10.05
CA GLY A 89 3.63 -24.83 -8.89
C GLY A 89 4.92 -24.03 -8.85
N LEU A 90 5.03 -22.95 -9.65
CA LEU A 90 6.20 -22.07 -9.63
C LEU A 90 6.23 -21.21 -8.36
N ARG A 91 7.41 -20.75 -7.98
CA ARG A 91 7.54 -19.62 -7.05
C ARG A 91 7.10 -18.36 -7.76
N VAL A 92 6.17 -17.60 -7.16
CA VAL A 92 5.63 -16.37 -7.74
C VAL A 92 5.93 -15.18 -6.83
N ILE A 93 6.38 -14.08 -7.42
CA ILE A 93 6.89 -12.91 -6.70
C ILE A 93 6.35 -11.64 -7.34
N ASP A 94 5.92 -10.70 -6.50
CA ASP A 94 5.62 -9.33 -6.87
C ASP A 94 6.67 -8.36 -6.33
N VAL A 95 7.18 -7.47 -7.17
CA VAL A 95 8.12 -6.41 -6.81
C VAL A 95 7.56 -5.08 -7.27
N GLN A 96 6.86 -4.40 -6.39
CA GLN A 96 6.34 -3.07 -6.65
C GLN A 96 7.45 -2.02 -6.65
N ASN A 97 7.39 -1.06 -7.59
CA ASN A 97 8.38 0.01 -7.61
C ASN A 97 8.23 0.94 -6.41
N ASN A 98 7.02 1.27 -6.02
CA ASN A 98 6.71 2.12 -4.86
C ASN A 98 5.48 1.60 -4.09
N ARG A 99 5.09 2.31 -3.01
CA ARG A 99 3.99 1.92 -2.13
C ARG A 99 2.69 2.68 -2.39
N GLY A 100 2.64 3.52 -3.44
CA GLY A 100 1.48 4.32 -3.78
C GLY A 100 1.22 5.50 -2.83
N ASP A 101 2.27 6.07 -2.25
CA ASP A 101 2.22 7.18 -1.28
C ASP A 101 1.51 8.43 -1.82
N GLY A 102 1.66 8.70 -3.12
CA GLY A 102 1.05 9.85 -3.81
C GLY A 102 -0.36 9.59 -4.31
N GLY A 103 -0.90 8.41 -4.07
CA GLY A 103 -2.20 8.01 -4.58
C GLY A 103 -3.39 8.67 -3.89
N GLN A 104 -4.57 8.36 -4.38
CA GLN A 104 -5.84 8.77 -3.80
C GLN A 104 -6.40 7.64 -2.94
N ASN A 105 -7.06 7.98 -1.83
CA ASN A 105 -7.77 7.03 -0.99
C ASN A 105 -9.28 7.15 -1.22
N GLU A 106 -9.94 6.05 -1.56
CA GLU A 106 -11.40 6.01 -1.76
C GLU A 106 -12.18 5.57 -0.53
N ILE A 107 -11.51 5.08 0.50
CA ILE A 107 -12.16 4.50 1.68
C ILE A 107 -11.87 5.23 2.99
N GLY A 108 -10.90 6.13 3.01
CA GLY A 108 -10.52 6.85 4.22
C GLY A 108 -9.77 8.16 3.98
N PRO A 109 -9.33 8.79 5.07
CA PRO A 109 -8.65 10.09 5.03
C PRO A 109 -7.12 9.99 4.89
N GLU A 110 -6.55 8.78 4.89
CA GLU A 110 -5.11 8.56 4.87
C GLU A 110 -4.48 9.16 3.62
N LEU A 111 -3.37 9.86 3.81
CA LEU A 111 -2.55 10.50 2.79
C LEU A 111 -1.08 10.17 3.04
N PHE A 112 -0.25 10.26 2.00
CA PHE A 112 1.20 10.16 2.09
C PHE A 112 1.66 8.80 2.66
N ARG A 113 2.51 8.78 3.69
CA ARG A 113 2.98 7.55 4.32
C ARG A 113 1.83 6.66 4.82
N ASP A 114 0.78 7.23 5.34
CA ASP A 114 -0.31 6.47 5.94
C ASP A 114 -1.12 5.71 4.88
N ILE A 115 -1.31 6.30 3.69
CA ILE A 115 -1.90 5.55 2.55
C ILE A 115 -0.92 4.48 2.03
N ALA A 116 0.40 4.70 2.09
CA ALA A 116 1.38 3.68 1.74
C ALA A 116 1.30 2.47 2.68
N VAL A 117 1.07 2.69 3.98
CA VAL A 117 0.82 1.60 4.95
C VAL A 117 -0.45 0.84 4.60
N LEU A 118 -1.54 1.56 4.28
CA LEU A 118 -2.80 0.93 3.87
C LEU A 118 -2.64 0.11 2.60
N ARG A 119 -2.04 0.65 1.54
CA ARG A 119 -1.85 -0.05 0.27
C ARG A 119 -0.90 -1.23 0.36
N THR A 120 0.16 -1.11 1.18
CA THR A 120 1.03 -2.25 1.48
C THR A 120 0.26 -3.38 2.17
N SER A 121 -0.66 -3.04 3.09
CA SER A 121 -1.52 -4.02 3.78
C SER A 121 -2.59 -4.61 2.85
N GLU A 122 -3.07 -3.84 1.86
CA GLU A 122 -3.98 -4.33 0.81
C GLU A 122 -3.28 -5.35 -0.11
N LEU A 123 -2.01 -5.10 -0.49
CA LEU A 123 -1.18 -6.07 -1.22
C LEU A 123 -0.99 -7.36 -0.42
N GLU A 124 -0.63 -7.26 0.87
CA GLU A 124 -0.53 -8.46 1.73
C GLU A 124 -1.84 -9.25 1.77
N SER A 125 -2.99 -8.55 1.80
CA SER A 125 -4.30 -9.19 1.78
C SER A 125 -4.60 -9.85 0.43
N ALA A 126 -4.22 -9.23 -0.68
CA ALA A 126 -4.33 -9.78 -2.02
C ALA A 126 -3.46 -11.05 -2.17
N HIS A 127 -2.21 -10.98 -1.70
CA HIS A 127 -1.26 -12.08 -1.85
C HIS A 127 -1.52 -13.26 -0.90
N ARG A 128 -2.29 -13.07 0.17
CA ARG A 128 -2.86 -14.19 0.93
C ARG A 128 -3.82 -15.05 0.08
N ILE A 129 -4.41 -14.46 -0.97
CA ILE A 129 -5.34 -15.15 -1.87
C ILE A 129 -4.63 -15.74 -3.08
N ASP A 130 -3.68 -15.03 -3.68
CA ASP A 130 -3.01 -15.47 -4.93
C ASP A 130 -1.65 -16.15 -4.72
N GLY A 131 -1.08 -16.08 -3.52
CA GLY A 131 0.14 -16.78 -3.10
C GLY A 131 1.46 -16.13 -3.52
N ALA A 132 1.47 -14.87 -3.98
CA ALA A 132 2.71 -14.18 -4.33
C ALA A 132 3.49 -13.71 -3.09
N GLU A 133 4.82 -13.68 -3.22
CA GLU A 133 5.71 -13.02 -2.27
C GLU A 133 5.83 -11.53 -2.65
N GLN A 134 5.74 -10.61 -1.68
CA GLN A 134 5.78 -9.16 -1.92
C GLN A 134 7.13 -8.53 -1.58
N TYR A 135 7.61 -7.67 -2.49
CA TYR A 135 8.79 -6.82 -2.27
C TYR A 135 8.59 -5.42 -2.87
N PHE A 136 9.42 -4.45 -2.46
CA PHE A 136 9.40 -3.06 -2.91
C PHE A 136 10.82 -2.55 -3.20
N THR A 137 10.93 -1.59 -4.13
CA THR A 137 12.11 -0.72 -4.20
C THR A 137 11.98 0.42 -3.17
N ARG A 138 12.95 1.34 -3.14
CA ARG A 138 12.94 2.53 -2.28
C ARG A 138 12.18 3.73 -2.88
N ALA A 139 11.61 3.61 -4.06
CA ALA A 139 10.90 4.71 -4.68
C ALA A 139 9.66 5.11 -3.86
N ILE A 140 9.38 6.42 -3.83
CA ILE A 140 8.15 6.98 -3.28
C ILE A 140 7.27 7.43 -4.44
N ASP A 141 6.00 7.10 -4.41
CA ASP A 141 5.01 7.68 -5.31
C ASP A 141 4.74 9.13 -4.88
N TYR A 142 5.18 10.08 -5.66
CA TYR A 142 4.94 11.50 -5.43
C TYR A 142 3.76 12.05 -6.25
N GLY A 143 2.99 11.17 -6.86
CA GLY A 143 1.81 11.48 -7.64
C GLY A 143 2.01 11.38 -9.14
N TYR A 144 1.01 11.82 -9.87
CA TYR A 144 0.93 11.68 -11.32
C TYR A 144 1.97 12.54 -12.07
N SER A 145 2.67 11.95 -13.02
CA SER A 145 3.58 12.67 -13.93
C SER A 145 3.23 12.46 -15.40
N PHE A 146 3.57 13.45 -16.24
CA PHE A 146 3.51 13.38 -17.70
C PHE A 146 4.88 13.11 -18.35
N ASP A 147 5.96 13.04 -17.56
CA ASP A 147 7.31 12.85 -18.08
C ASP A 147 8.05 11.74 -17.34
N PRO A 148 8.40 10.61 -18.00
CA PRO A 148 9.15 9.54 -17.36
C PRO A 148 10.56 9.97 -16.91
N GLU A 149 11.18 10.96 -17.57
CA GLU A 149 12.49 11.46 -17.15
C GLU A 149 12.41 12.28 -15.86
N GLU A 150 11.31 13.01 -15.62
CA GLU A 150 11.04 13.61 -14.31
C GLU A 150 10.99 12.53 -13.22
N VAL A 151 10.20 11.49 -13.47
CA VAL A 151 10.05 10.37 -12.53
C VAL A 151 11.39 9.72 -12.22
N ILE A 152 12.13 9.34 -13.27
CA ILE A 152 13.45 8.71 -13.16
C ILE A 152 14.44 9.63 -12.46
N GLY A 153 14.38 10.95 -12.73
CA GLY A 153 15.24 11.96 -12.11
C GLY A 153 14.99 12.07 -10.59
N LYS A 154 13.73 12.13 -10.16
CA LYS A 154 13.33 12.19 -8.74
C LYS A 154 13.68 10.91 -7.98
N TRP A 155 13.45 9.75 -8.59
CA TRP A 155 13.77 8.47 -7.95
C TRP A 155 15.27 8.14 -7.95
N GLY A 156 16.06 8.76 -8.82
CA GLY A 156 17.47 8.42 -8.99
C GLY A 156 17.67 7.12 -9.76
N ARG A 157 17.91 7.23 -11.08
CA ARG A 157 18.11 6.07 -11.98
C ARG A 157 19.04 5.01 -11.40
N LYS A 158 20.20 5.42 -10.89
CA LYS A 158 21.20 4.52 -10.33
C LYS A 158 20.67 3.76 -9.10
N ASP A 159 19.93 4.45 -8.23
CA ASP A 159 19.45 3.87 -6.97
C ASP A 159 18.38 2.82 -7.24
N ILE A 160 17.40 3.13 -8.09
CA ILE A 160 16.30 2.18 -8.37
C ILE A 160 16.76 1.01 -9.24
N VAL A 161 17.64 1.23 -10.24
CA VAL A 161 18.25 0.11 -10.97
C VAL A 161 19.05 -0.77 -10.01
N GLY A 162 19.77 -0.18 -9.04
CA GLY A 162 20.49 -0.89 -8.01
C GLY A 162 19.59 -1.73 -7.11
N ASP A 163 18.41 -1.22 -6.76
CA ASP A 163 17.42 -1.95 -5.96
C ASP A 163 16.88 -3.16 -6.72
N TYR A 164 16.50 -2.98 -7.98
CA TYR A 164 16.08 -4.11 -8.82
C TYR A 164 17.20 -5.14 -9.00
N VAL A 165 18.45 -4.69 -9.24
CA VAL A 165 19.61 -5.60 -9.33
C VAL A 165 19.77 -6.40 -8.04
N ARG A 166 19.64 -5.75 -6.86
CA ARG A 166 19.69 -6.42 -5.57
C ARG A 166 18.58 -7.47 -5.44
N LEU A 167 17.36 -7.10 -5.80
CA LEU A 167 16.22 -8.03 -5.75
C LEU A 167 16.40 -9.19 -6.72
N TRP A 168 16.85 -8.96 -7.96
CA TRP A 168 17.11 -10.05 -8.90
C TRP A 168 18.21 -10.99 -8.41
N ARG A 169 19.29 -10.45 -7.85
CA ARG A 169 20.37 -11.23 -7.25
C ARG A 169 19.95 -12.00 -6.01
N THR A 170 18.93 -11.52 -5.29
CA THR A 170 18.40 -12.16 -4.08
C THR A 170 17.36 -13.22 -4.43
N LEU A 171 16.42 -12.89 -5.31
CA LEU A 171 15.19 -13.66 -5.58
C LEU A 171 15.35 -14.68 -6.69
N ARG A 172 16.32 -14.49 -7.58
CA ARG A 172 16.67 -15.41 -8.71
C ARG A 172 15.51 -15.66 -9.67
N PRO A 173 14.77 -14.64 -10.20
CA PRO A 173 13.70 -14.87 -11.13
C PRO A 173 14.21 -15.44 -12.46
N ASP A 174 13.47 -16.40 -13.03
CA ASP A 174 13.75 -16.91 -14.38
C ASP A 174 13.05 -16.06 -15.43
N VAL A 175 11.80 -15.65 -15.19
CA VAL A 175 10.99 -14.83 -16.07
C VAL A 175 10.51 -13.61 -15.30
N ILE A 176 10.69 -12.42 -15.90
CA ILE A 176 10.22 -11.15 -15.38
C ILE A 176 9.15 -10.59 -16.34
N VAL A 177 8.03 -10.18 -15.80
CA VAL A 177 6.99 -9.41 -16.49
C VAL A 177 6.91 -8.03 -15.87
N THR A 178 6.92 -6.98 -16.67
CA THR A 178 6.68 -5.61 -16.21
C THR A 178 5.57 -4.95 -17.02
N MET A 179 5.35 -3.66 -16.81
CA MET A 179 4.29 -2.91 -17.44
C MET A 179 4.57 -2.62 -18.93
N ASN A 180 3.66 -1.93 -19.60
CA ASN A 180 3.87 -1.47 -20.97
C ASN A 180 4.77 -0.22 -20.97
N ILE A 181 5.71 -0.15 -21.94
CA ILE A 181 6.64 0.98 -22.08
C ILE A 181 5.95 2.34 -22.30
N GLN A 182 4.73 2.34 -22.81
CA GLN A 182 3.95 3.57 -23.01
C GLN A 182 3.17 3.99 -21.77
N GLY A 183 3.32 3.26 -20.67
CA GLY A 183 2.56 3.47 -19.44
C GLY A 183 1.09 3.06 -19.57
N ARG A 184 0.39 3.06 -18.45
CA ARG A 184 -1.01 2.70 -18.34
C ARG A 184 -1.76 3.83 -17.65
N GLY A 185 -2.91 4.22 -18.18
CA GLY A 185 -3.70 5.32 -17.62
C GLY A 185 -3.11 6.72 -17.85
N GLY A 186 -2.01 6.84 -18.62
CA GLY A 186 -1.34 8.11 -18.92
C GLY A 186 -0.31 8.54 -17.88
N ASP A 187 -0.19 7.86 -16.76
CA ASP A 187 0.85 8.11 -15.75
C ASP A 187 2.20 7.58 -16.21
N ARG A 188 3.21 8.45 -16.21
CA ARG A 188 4.56 8.12 -16.68
C ARG A 188 5.41 7.37 -15.64
N ALA A 189 4.96 7.23 -14.41
CA ALA A 189 5.58 6.35 -13.44
C ALA A 189 5.59 4.88 -13.93
N HIS A 190 4.55 4.46 -14.65
CA HIS A 190 4.50 3.14 -15.30
C HIS A 190 5.59 2.96 -16.36
N GLU A 191 5.79 3.97 -17.21
CA GLU A 191 6.84 3.94 -18.22
C GLU A 191 8.23 3.99 -17.60
N ALA A 192 8.44 4.86 -16.61
CA ALA A 192 9.69 4.98 -15.86
C ALA A 192 10.07 3.64 -15.20
N THR A 193 9.12 2.98 -14.53
CA THR A 193 9.31 1.64 -13.94
C THR A 193 9.77 0.64 -15.00
N THR A 194 9.09 0.61 -16.16
CA THR A 194 9.42 -0.31 -17.25
C THR A 194 10.85 -0.09 -17.78
N VAL A 195 11.28 1.18 -17.93
CA VAL A 195 12.64 1.54 -18.34
C VAL A 195 13.68 1.04 -17.32
N LEU A 196 13.45 1.28 -16.03
CA LEU A 196 14.36 0.91 -14.94
C LEU A 196 14.46 -0.62 -14.77
N VAL A 197 13.34 -1.34 -14.88
CA VAL A 197 13.32 -2.82 -14.89
C VAL A 197 14.10 -3.37 -16.07
N ARG A 198 13.95 -2.80 -17.27
CA ARG A 198 14.69 -3.21 -18.46
C ARG A 198 16.20 -3.03 -18.29
N GLU A 199 16.64 -1.90 -17.73
CA GLU A 199 18.04 -1.65 -17.45
C GLU A 199 18.61 -2.63 -16.43
N SER A 200 17.86 -2.95 -15.37
CA SER A 200 18.26 -3.88 -14.33
C SER A 200 18.40 -5.32 -14.81
N PHE A 201 17.69 -5.71 -15.86
CA PHE A 201 17.64 -7.09 -16.37
C PHE A 201 19.04 -7.62 -16.76
N ARG A 202 19.81 -6.82 -17.51
CA ARG A 202 21.20 -7.20 -17.89
C ARG A 202 22.21 -6.84 -16.81
N ALA A 203 21.96 -5.77 -16.05
CA ALA A 203 22.86 -5.31 -14.99
C ALA A 203 23.01 -6.35 -13.86
N ALA A 204 21.94 -7.08 -13.53
CA ALA A 204 21.98 -8.07 -12.45
C ALA A 204 22.94 -9.24 -12.72
N GLY A 205 23.13 -9.61 -13.97
CA GLY A 205 24.11 -10.64 -14.38
C GLY A 205 25.56 -10.15 -14.43
N ASN A 206 25.80 -8.84 -14.43
CA ASN A 206 27.12 -8.28 -14.54
C ASN A 206 27.73 -7.97 -13.16
N PRO A 207 28.78 -8.68 -12.70
CA PRO A 207 29.36 -8.45 -11.39
C PRO A 207 30.05 -7.07 -11.24
N ALA A 208 30.39 -6.40 -12.34
CA ALA A 208 30.98 -5.05 -12.31
C ALA A 208 29.93 -3.95 -12.07
N MET A 209 28.64 -4.27 -12.24
CA MET A 209 27.53 -3.39 -11.88
C MET A 209 27.16 -3.63 -10.42
N TYR A 210 27.11 -2.55 -9.63
CA TYR A 210 26.83 -2.62 -8.18
C TYR A 210 27.74 -3.61 -7.44
N PRO A 211 29.07 -3.42 -7.50
CA PRO A 211 30.06 -4.34 -6.90
C PRO A 211 29.94 -4.40 -5.37
N GLU A 212 29.40 -3.37 -4.72
CA GLU A 212 29.11 -3.36 -3.29
C GLU A 212 28.18 -4.50 -2.88
N GLN A 213 27.17 -4.82 -3.70
CA GLN A 213 26.26 -5.94 -3.45
C GLN A 213 26.97 -7.30 -3.50
N ILE A 214 27.99 -7.41 -4.37
CA ILE A 214 28.84 -8.62 -4.43
C ILE A 214 29.71 -8.70 -3.17
N GLY A 215 30.25 -7.56 -2.72
CA GLY A 215 31.00 -7.46 -1.46
C GLY A 215 30.18 -7.86 -0.24
N GLU A 216 28.87 -7.58 -0.23
CA GLU A 216 27.94 -8.00 0.80
C GLU A 216 27.57 -9.50 0.76
N GLY A 217 28.03 -10.23 -0.27
CA GLY A 217 27.81 -11.69 -0.40
C GLY A 217 26.75 -12.10 -1.41
N LEU A 218 26.09 -11.15 -2.09
CA LEU A 218 25.20 -11.50 -3.20
C LEU A 218 25.98 -12.06 -4.39
N ARG A 219 25.32 -12.84 -5.21
CA ARG A 219 25.91 -13.43 -6.43
C ARG A 219 25.22 -12.85 -7.65
N PRO A 220 25.95 -12.61 -8.77
CA PRO A 220 25.34 -12.22 -10.03
C PRO A 220 24.21 -13.18 -10.40
N TRP A 221 23.16 -12.65 -10.95
CA TRP A 221 22.04 -13.45 -11.48
C TRP A 221 21.53 -12.84 -12.77
N GLN A 222 21.45 -13.64 -13.80
CA GLN A 222 20.90 -13.21 -15.09
C GLN A 222 19.55 -13.90 -15.31
N PRO A 223 18.42 -13.17 -15.18
CA PRO A 223 17.12 -13.68 -15.58
C PRO A 223 17.10 -14.11 -17.06
N LYS A 224 16.24 -15.06 -17.40
CA LYS A 224 16.22 -15.64 -18.76
C LYS A 224 15.41 -14.84 -19.74
N LYS A 225 14.27 -14.28 -19.31
CA LYS A 225 13.31 -13.58 -20.17
C LYS A 225 12.71 -12.36 -19.48
N LEU A 226 12.51 -11.30 -20.26
CA LEU A 226 11.82 -10.08 -19.85
C LEU A 226 10.66 -9.80 -20.81
N TYR A 227 9.47 -9.65 -20.28
CA TYR A 227 8.27 -9.31 -21.04
C TYR A 227 7.69 -7.96 -20.62
N PHE A 228 7.11 -7.27 -21.60
CA PHE A 228 6.21 -6.15 -21.35
C PHE A 228 4.77 -6.62 -21.49
N ALA A 229 3.90 -6.06 -20.64
CA ALA A 229 2.48 -6.25 -20.80
C ALA A 229 2.01 -5.64 -22.12
N GLY A 230 1.40 -6.45 -23.00
CA GLY A 230 0.78 -6.00 -24.22
C GLY A 230 -0.57 -5.32 -23.96
N GLY A 231 -0.90 -4.30 -24.76
CA GLY A 231 -2.23 -3.71 -24.78
C GLY A 231 -3.26 -4.75 -25.22
N ALA A 232 -4.44 -4.80 -24.55
CA ALA A 232 -5.53 -5.66 -25.00
C ALA A 232 -6.00 -5.22 -26.39
N PRO A 233 -6.14 -6.15 -27.38
CA PRO A 233 -6.78 -5.81 -28.64
C PRO A 233 -8.26 -5.43 -28.35
N GLY A 234 -8.65 -4.19 -28.56
CA GLY A 234 -10.05 -3.77 -28.54
C GLY A 234 -10.61 -3.24 -27.22
N GLY A 235 -9.78 -2.94 -26.22
CA GLY A 235 -10.21 -2.21 -25.00
C GLY A 235 -10.45 -0.74 -25.29
N GLY A 236 -11.69 -0.32 -25.52
CA GLY A 236 -12.10 1.08 -25.68
C GLY A 236 -12.03 1.83 -24.36
N GLY A 237 -10.86 2.30 -23.99
CA GLY A 237 -10.62 3.34 -23.00
C GLY A 237 -10.18 4.60 -23.75
N GLY A 238 -10.89 5.72 -23.53
CA GLY A 238 -10.71 6.96 -24.29
C GLY A 238 -9.39 7.70 -24.02
N GLY A 239 -8.27 7.03 -24.26
CA GLY A 239 -6.95 7.63 -24.40
C GLY A 239 -6.45 7.34 -25.82
N ARG A 240 -5.97 8.35 -26.55
CA ARG A 240 -5.32 8.21 -27.85
C ARG A 240 -4.00 7.44 -27.73
N GLY A 241 -4.09 6.15 -27.38
CA GLY A 241 -3.00 5.18 -27.48
C GLY A 241 -3.22 4.38 -28.75
N GLY A 242 -2.32 4.46 -29.71
CA GLY A 242 -2.37 3.76 -30.98
C GLY A 242 -2.54 2.25 -30.73
N GLY A 243 -3.63 1.69 -31.25
CA GLY A 243 -3.82 0.24 -31.26
C GLY A 243 -2.63 -0.38 -31.98
N GLN A 244 -2.03 -1.42 -31.41
CA GLN A 244 -0.99 -2.18 -32.06
C GLN A 244 -1.52 -2.67 -33.40
N THR A 245 -0.73 -2.46 -34.45
CA THR A 245 -1.07 -2.91 -35.81
C THR A 245 -1.11 -4.44 -35.85
N GLY A 246 -1.88 -5.04 -36.77
CA GLY A 246 -2.05 -6.49 -36.83
C GLY A 246 -0.76 -7.30 -36.86
N ALA A 247 0.37 -6.72 -37.35
CA ALA A 247 1.69 -7.37 -37.37
C ALA A 247 2.36 -7.40 -35.98
N GLU A 248 2.10 -6.39 -35.12
CA GLU A 248 2.61 -6.36 -33.73
C GLU A 248 1.76 -7.24 -32.81
N ALA A 249 0.45 -7.33 -33.05
CA ALA A 249 -0.44 -8.22 -32.34
C ALA A 249 -0.08 -9.71 -32.57
N ALA A 250 0.44 -10.05 -33.74
CA ALA A 250 0.89 -11.41 -34.08
C ALA A 250 2.13 -11.90 -33.30
N LYS A 251 2.85 -11.00 -32.62
CA LYS A 251 4.03 -11.34 -31.80
C LYS A 251 3.75 -11.43 -30.29
N LEU A 252 2.50 -11.31 -29.88
CA LEU A 252 2.15 -11.40 -28.46
C LEU A 252 2.13 -12.86 -27.99
N THR A 253 2.87 -13.16 -26.94
CA THR A 253 2.78 -14.45 -26.24
C THR A 253 1.49 -14.50 -25.43
N PRO A 254 0.55 -15.40 -25.74
CA PRO A 254 -0.73 -15.48 -25.05
C PRO A 254 -0.59 -16.13 -23.67
N VAL A 255 -1.44 -15.69 -22.70
CA VAL A 255 -1.57 -16.34 -21.40
C VAL A 255 -3.05 -16.55 -21.11
N ASN A 256 -3.46 -17.79 -20.90
CA ASN A 256 -4.85 -18.15 -20.60
C ASN A 256 -5.08 -18.26 -19.09
N THR A 257 -5.43 -17.14 -18.44
CA THR A 257 -5.83 -17.13 -17.03
C THR A 257 -7.27 -17.58 -16.80
N GLY A 258 -8.08 -17.70 -17.85
CA GLY A 258 -9.45 -18.21 -17.80
C GLY A 258 -9.54 -19.75 -17.69
N ALA A 259 -8.42 -20.46 -17.63
CA ALA A 259 -8.41 -21.90 -17.43
C ALA A 259 -8.98 -22.26 -16.05
N TYR A 260 -9.82 -23.29 -16.03
CA TYR A 260 -10.44 -23.81 -14.80
C TYR A 260 -9.50 -24.79 -14.12
N ASP A 261 -9.37 -24.67 -12.81
CA ASP A 261 -8.61 -25.58 -11.97
C ASP A 261 -9.58 -26.47 -11.19
N GLU A 262 -9.53 -27.79 -11.46
CA GLU A 262 -10.46 -28.76 -10.85
C GLU A 262 -10.24 -28.88 -9.33
N LEU A 263 -8.99 -28.74 -8.84
CA LEU A 263 -8.69 -28.79 -7.41
C LEU A 263 -9.25 -27.58 -6.67
N LEU A 264 -9.14 -26.40 -7.26
CA LEU A 264 -9.60 -25.14 -6.67
C LEU A 264 -11.09 -24.89 -6.95
N GLY A 265 -11.70 -25.58 -7.93
CA GLY A 265 -13.10 -25.41 -8.32
C GLY A 265 -13.41 -24.05 -8.96
N ARG A 266 -12.39 -23.37 -9.51
CA ARG A 266 -12.46 -21.99 -10.01
C ARG A 266 -11.48 -21.76 -11.15
N THR A 267 -11.67 -20.69 -11.92
CA THR A 267 -10.64 -20.23 -12.87
C THR A 267 -9.55 -19.44 -12.14
N TYR A 268 -8.35 -19.41 -12.69
CA TYR A 268 -7.25 -18.60 -12.14
C TYR A 268 -7.60 -17.11 -12.17
N ALA A 269 -8.34 -16.66 -13.18
CA ALA A 269 -8.83 -15.28 -13.26
C ALA A 269 -9.81 -14.94 -12.15
N ASP A 270 -10.71 -15.85 -11.75
CA ASP A 270 -11.66 -15.61 -10.66
C ASP A 270 -10.95 -15.43 -9.32
N ILE A 271 -9.95 -16.29 -9.04
CA ILE A 271 -9.14 -16.19 -7.82
C ILE A 271 -8.31 -14.91 -7.85
N GLY A 272 -7.68 -14.60 -8.99
CA GLY A 272 -6.93 -13.35 -9.15
C GLY A 272 -7.79 -12.10 -9.01
N ASN A 273 -9.04 -12.12 -9.47
CA ASN A 273 -9.98 -11.02 -9.28
C ASN A 273 -10.37 -10.83 -7.81
N ASP A 274 -10.55 -11.92 -7.06
CA ASP A 274 -10.79 -11.83 -5.61
C ASP A 274 -9.58 -11.23 -4.89
N ALA A 275 -8.37 -11.64 -5.24
CA ALA A 275 -7.14 -11.06 -4.72
C ALA A 275 -7.09 -9.55 -5.01
N HIS A 276 -7.23 -9.17 -6.27
CA HIS A 276 -7.21 -7.78 -6.72
C HIS A 276 -8.29 -6.91 -6.07
N SER A 277 -9.42 -7.50 -5.71
CA SER A 277 -10.53 -6.80 -5.05
C SER A 277 -10.17 -6.24 -3.67
N ASN A 278 -9.01 -6.59 -3.10
CA ASN A 278 -8.52 -6.05 -1.84
C ASN A 278 -7.94 -4.64 -1.97
N HIS A 279 -7.66 -4.14 -3.17
CA HIS A 279 -7.23 -2.75 -3.40
C HIS A 279 -8.41 -1.76 -3.28
N LYS A 280 -9.03 -1.73 -2.11
CA LYS A 280 -10.23 -0.93 -1.82
C LYS A 280 -9.94 0.56 -1.89
N CYS A 281 -8.76 1.00 -1.43
CA CYS A 281 -8.37 2.41 -1.47
C CYS A 281 -8.23 2.95 -2.90
N GLN A 282 -8.08 2.07 -3.90
CA GLN A 282 -8.05 2.42 -5.33
C GLN A 282 -9.44 2.33 -5.99
N GLY A 283 -10.48 1.93 -5.25
CA GLY A 283 -11.82 1.73 -5.79
C GLY A 283 -11.99 0.44 -6.57
N VAL A 284 -11.07 -0.50 -6.43
CA VAL A 284 -11.17 -1.84 -7.00
C VAL A 284 -12.06 -2.70 -6.12
N GLY A 285 -13.11 -3.31 -6.65
CA GLY A 285 -14.00 -4.16 -5.84
C GLY A 285 -15.47 -4.17 -6.25
N GLY A 286 -15.77 -3.84 -7.50
CA GLY A 286 -17.12 -4.02 -8.07
C GLY A 286 -17.20 -5.25 -8.97
N LEU A 287 -18.29 -6.03 -8.87
CA LEU A 287 -18.62 -7.12 -9.79
C LEU A 287 -18.48 -6.66 -11.24
N GLY A 288 -17.51 -7.19 -11.98
CA GLY A 288 -17.34 -6.98 -13.41
C GLY A 288 -16.21 -6.07 -13.85
N GLY A 289 -15.27 -5.71 -12.97
CA GLY A 289 -14.06 -4.97 -13.31
C GLY A 289 -13.05 -5.84 -14.07
N GLY A 290 -13.33 -6.17 -15.33
CA GLY A 290 -12.30 -6.62 -16.26
C GLY A 290 -11.28 -5.49 -16.41
N PHE A 291 -10.01 -5.76 -16.19
CA PHE A 291 -8.85 -4.90 -16.35
C PHE A 291 -8.91 -3.99 -17.59
N GLY A 292 -9.24 -2.77 -17.39
CA GLY A 292 -9.29 -1.73 -18.42
C GLY A 292 -9.80 -0.47 -17.76
N GLY A 293 -8.91 0.49 -17.54
CA GLY A 293 -9.13 1.76 -16.88
C GLY A 293 -10.55 2.32 -16.92
N GLY A 294 -11.02 2.76 -15.80
CA GLY A 294 -12.07 3.76 -15.68
C GLY A 294 -13.43 3.41 -16.24
N ARG A 295 -14.15 2.51 -15.59
CA ARG A 295 -15.61 2.56 -15.60
C ARG A 295 -16.11 2.35 -14.17
N GLY A 296 -16.47 3.43 -13.51
CA GLY A 296 -17.28 3.44 -12.32
C GLY A 296 -18.61 2.74 -12.61
N GLY A 297 -18.79 1.55 -12.01
CA GLY A 297 -20.07 0.87 -11.95
C GLY A 297 -20.58 0.88 -10.52
N GLY A 298 -21.57 1.74 -10.20
CA GLY A 298 -22.26 1.71 -8.94
C GLY A 298 -23.06 0.42 -8.78
N GLY A 299 -22.67 -0.43 -7.80
CA GLY A 299 -23.47 -1.53 -7.34
C GLY A 299 -24.41 -1.07 -6.21
N GLY A 300 -25.70 -0.84 -6.51
CA GLY A 300 -26.74 -0.82 -5.51
C GLY A 300 -27.17 -2.25 -5.16
N PRO A 301 -27.77 -2.49 -3.96
CA PRO A 301 -28.15 -3.82 -3.52
C PRO A 301 -29.22 -4.43 -4.45
N ALA A 302 -28.98 -5.68 -4.87
CA ALA A 302 -29.89 -6.47 -5.65
C ALA A 302 -31.17 -6.77 -4.85
N GLY A 303 -32.20 -5.98 -5.11
CA GLY A 303 -33.56 -6.32 -4.76
C GLY A 303 -34.12 -7.33 -5.76
N ALA A 304 -34.55 -8.48 -5.29
CA ALA A 304 -35.21 -9.52 -6.05
C ALA A 304 -36.50 -8.99 -6.69
N ALA A 305 -36.63 -9.08 -8.02
CA ALA A 305 -37.89 -9.07 -8.69
C ALA A 305 -37.86 -10.09 -9.84
N ALA A 306 -38.57 -11.18 -9.61
CA ALA A 306 -38.92 -12.17 -10.61
C ALA A 306 -40.00 -11.59 -11.56
N GLY A 307 -39.85 -11.88 -12.84
CA GLY A 307 -41.04 -12.07 -13.65
C GLY A 307 -41.12 -11.39 -14.99
N ARG A 308 -41.20 -12.26 -15.99
CA ARG A 308 -41.89 -12.23 -17.23
C ARG A 308 -41.14 -11.83 -18.51
N GLY A 309 -41.08 -12.85 -19.34
CA GLY A 309 -40.52 -12.86 -20.68
C GLY A 309 -41.31 -12.00 -21.69
N ALA A 310 -40.58 -11.65 -22.72
CA ALA A 310 -41.12 -11.22 -24.01
C ALA A 310 -40.30 -11.85 -25.15
N PRO A 311 -40.88 -12.08 -26.33
CA PRO A 311 -40.45 -13.09 -27.27
C PRO A 311 -39.35 -12.64 -28.23
N ALA A 312 -38.70 -13.65 -28.77
CA ALA A 312 -37.68 -13.52 -29.83
C ALA A 312 -38.29 -12.94 -31.11
N GLY A 313 -37.63 -11.93 -31.65
CA GLY A 313 -37.83 -11.45 -33.03
C GLY A 313 -36.50 -11.57 -33.77
N ALA A 314 -36.57 -12.25 -34.89
CA ALA A 314 -35.49 -12.61 -35.78
C ALA A 314 -35.09 -11.47 -36.76
N ASP A 315 -33.92 -11.65 -37.35
CA ASP A 315 -33.40 -11.10 -38.62
C ASP A 315 -32.69 -9.71 -38.60
N GLY A 316 -31.37 -9.82 -38.57
CA GLY A 316 -30.43 -8.83 -39.12
C GLY A 316 -29.26 -9.53 -39.82
N PRO A 317 -28.68 -8.99 -40.90
CA PRO A 317 -27.85 -9.74 -41.85
C PRO A 317 -26.47 -10.13 -41.29
N PRO A 318 -25.86 -11.22 -41.76
CA PRO A 318 -24.55 -11.69 -41.32
C PRO A 318 -23.44 -10.93 -42.03
N GLY A 319 -22.53 -10.34 -41.27
CA GLY A 319 -21.32 -9.78 -41.85
C GLY A 319 -20.72 -8.58 -41.15
N ALA A 320 -20.23 -8.76 -39.95
CA ALA A 320 -19.12 -7.93 -39.44
C ALA A 320 -18.26 -8.83 -38.53
N ALA A 321 -17.10 -9.21 -39.01
CA ALA A 321 -16.09 -9.92 -38.24
C ALA A 321 -15.75 -9.12 -36.98
N ARG A 322 -16.17 -9.61 -35.81
CA ARG A 322 -15.72 -9.11 -34.52
C ARG A 322 -14.24 -9.43 -34.40
N GLY A 323 -13.42 -8.40 -34.20
CA GLY A 323 -12.00 -8.50 -34.02
C GLY A 323 -11.64 -9.59 -33.01
N GLY A 324 -10.66 -10.43 -33.37
CA GLY A 324 -10.26 -11.59 -32.62
C GLY A 324 -9.66 -11.21 -31.26
N GLY A 325 -10.47 -11.34 -30.20
CA GLY A 325 -9.95 -11.54 -28.86
C GLY A 325 -9.47 -12.98 -28.75
N PHE A 326 -8.40 -13.23 -28.00
CA PHE A 326 -7.98 -14.61 -27.73
C PHE A 326 -9.14 -15.40 -27.12
N PRO A 327 -9.38 -16.64 -27.56
CA PRO A 327 -10.41 -17.49 -26.93
C PRO A 327 -10.07 -17.67 -25.44
N GLY A 328 -10.93 -17.20 -24.52
CA GLY A 328 -10.72 -17.38 -23.08
C GLY A 328 -10.33 -16.14 -22.30
N GLY A 329 -10.35 -14.92 -22.86
CA GLY A 329 -10.09 -13.67 -22.10
C GLY A 329 -8.61 -13.43 -21.74
N GLY A 330 -7.66 -14.11 -22.38
CA GLY A 330 -6.23 -14.01 -22.13
C GLY A 330 -5.62 -12.67 -22.55
N ARG A 331 -4.56 -12.25 -21.83
CA ARG A 331 -3.70 -11.12 -22.18
C ARG A 331 -2.51 -11.59 -23.00
N GLY A 332 -2.00 -10.71 -23.88
CA GLY A 332 -0.77 -10.95 -24.60
C GLY A 332 0.41 -10.20 -23.96
N TYR A 333 1.60 -10.77 -24.07
CA TYR A 333 2.85 -10.21 -23.54
C TYR A 333 3.89 -10.16 -24.64
N THR A 334 4.70 -9.10 -24.69
CA THR A 334 5.77 -8.94 -25.68
C THR A 334 7.11 -9.32 -25.06
N LEU A 335 7.80 -10.30 -25.63
CA LEU A 335 9.18 -10.61 -25.25
C LEU A 335 10.10 -9.48 -25.74
N VAL A 336 10.74 -8.78 -24.81
CA VAL A 336 11.59 -7.60 -25.14
C VAL A 336 13.07 -7.87 -24.94
N ASP A 337 13.43 -8.80 -24.07
CA ASP A 337 14.82 -9.23 -23.90
C ASP A 337 14.89 -10.69 -23.41
N THR A 338 15.93 -11.40 -23.84
CA THR A 338 16.16 -12.80 -23.44
C THR A 338 17.63 -13.18 -23.56
N THR A 339 18.05 -14.11 -22.70
CA THR A 339 19.36 -14.78 -22.81
C THR A 339 19.31 -16.08 -23.62
N ILE A 340 18.10 -16.50 -24.02
CA ILE A 340 17.91 -17.72 -24.80
C ILE A 340 18.13 -17.40 -26.29
N SER A 341 19.14 -18.03 -26.89
CA SER A 341 19.53 -17.78 -28.28
C SER A 341 18.37 -18.04 -29.24
N GLY A 342 18.12 -17.10 -30.15
CA GLY A 342 17.09 -17.19 -31.18
C GLY A 342 15.64 -17.06 -30.68
N GLN A 343 15.38 -16.85 -29.39
CA GLN A 343 14.02 -16.82 -28.86
C GLN A 343 13.26 -15.55 -29.28
N LEU A 344 13.93 -14.39 -29.42
CA LEU A 344 13.30 -13.15 -29.88
C LEU A 344 12.65 -13.23 -31.27
N GLN A 345 13.06 -14.18 -32.10
CA GLN A 345 12.55 -14.39 -33.46
C GLN A 345 11.44 -15.44 -33.54
N LYS A 346 11.18 -16.19 -32.46
CA LYS A 346 10.17 -17.24 -32.39
C LYS A 346 8.82 -16.69 -31.93
N GLU A 347 7.74 -17.33 -32.41
CA GLU A 347 6.45 -17.25 -31.75
C GLU A 347 6.48 -18.13 -30.51
N GLU A 348 5.90 -17.64 -29.44
CA GLU A 348 5.86 -18.33 -28.15
C GLU A 348 4.44 -18.71 -27.78
N ALA A 349 4.25 -19.93 -27.33
CA ALA A 349 2.97 -20.44 -26.82
C ALA A 349 2.79 -20.12 -25.32
N SER A 350 3.90 -19.86 -24.62
CA SER A 350 3.93 -19.59 -23.17
C SER A 350 5.10 -18.65 -22.82
N LEU A 351 4.95 -17.89 -21.74
CA LEU A 351 6.04 -17.09 -21.17
C LEU A 351 7.23 -17.96 -20.73
N LEU A 352 7.02 -19.25 -20.53
CA LEU A 352 8.05 -20.20 -20.11
C LEU A 352 8.75 -20.91 -21.28
N ASP A 353 8.38 -20.65 -22.53
CA ASP A 353 9.00 -21.32 -23.67
C ASP A 353 10.53 -21.14 -23.67
N GLY A 354 11.25 -22.27 -23.76
CA GLY A 354 12.71 -22.31 -23.67
C GLY A 354 13.29 -22.20 -22.26
N VAL A 355 12.46 -22.07 -21.22
CA VAL A 355 12.86 -22.06 -19.81
C VAL A 355 12.57 -23.42 -19.20
N ASP A 356 13.61 -24.17 -18.83
CA ASP A 356 13.44 -25.43 -18.10
C ASP A 356 13.14 -25.13 -16.63
N THR A 357 11.88 -25.26 -16.25
CA THR A 357 11.40 -25.11 -14.87
C THR A 357 11.23 -26.44 -14.14
N SER A 358 11.63 -27.56 -14.74
CA SER A 358 11.56 -28.86 -14.10
C SER A 358 12.53 -28.98 -12.93
N LEU A 359 12.23 -29.85 -11.99
CA LEU A 359 13.15 -30.17 -10.88
C LEU A 359 14.51 -30.66 -11.38
N THR A 360 14.51 -31.52 -12.42
CA THR A 360 15.76 -32.03 -13.03
C THR A 360 16.53 -30.94 -13.78
N GLY A 361 15.85 -29.87 -14.22
CA GLY A 361 16.44 -28.67 -14.80
C GLY A 361 17.41 -27.96 -13.87
N ILE A 362 17.41 -28.21 -12.55
CA ILE A 362 18.43 -27.69 -11.62
C ILE A 362 19.85 -28.10 -12.08
N ALA A 363 20.01 -29.24 -12.75
CA ALA A 363 21.30 -29.70 -13.26
C ALA A 363 21.94 -28.72 -14.26
N GLN A 364 21.16 -27.87 -14.96
CA GLN A 364 21.67 -26.87 -15.90
C GLN A 364 22.67 -25.87 -15.26
N TYR A 365 22.49 -25.59 -13.96
CA TYR A 365 23.33 -24.66 -13.21
C TYR A 365 24.72 -25.25 -12.89
N ALA A 366 24.89 -26.57 -13.04
CA ALA A 366 26.17 -27.24 -12.94
C ALA A 366 26.99 -27.20 -14.25
N GLY A 367 26.47 -26.54 -15.31
CA GLY A 367 27.10 -26.45 -16.62
C GLY A 367 26.74 -27.61 -17.57
N PRO A 368 27.43 -27.69 -18.74
CA PRO A 368 27.05 -28.64 -19.81
C PRO A 368 27.26 -30.12 -19.43
N ASN A 369 28.14 -30.40 -18.46
CA ASN A 369 28.45 -31.77 -18.01
C ASN A 369 28.21 -31.87 -16.48
N PRO A 370 26.95 -31.89 -16.03
CA PRO A 370 26.65 -31.99 -14.60
C PRO A 370 27.18 -33.31 -14.01
N PRO A 371 27.67 -33.29 -12.75
CA PRO A 371 28.08 -34.52 -12.08
C PRO A 371 26.97 -35.57 -12.06
N ARG A 372 27.30 -36.83 -12.38
CA ARG A 372 26.32 -37.95 -12.43
C ARG A 372 25.55 -38.10 -11.11
N ALA A 373 26.20 -37.87 -9.97
CA ALA A 373 25.55 -37.96 -8.67
C ALA A 373 24.46 -36.88 -8.52
N LEU A 374 24.66 -35.66 -9.06
CA LEU A 374 23.64 -34.61 -9.07
C LEU A 374 22.41 -35.03 -9.90
N THR A 375 22.62 -35.50 -11.13
CA THR A 375 21.51 -35.93 -12.02
C THR A 375 20.75 -37.12 -11.47
N ILE A 376 21.42 -38.10 -10.86
CA ILE A 376 20.79 -39.25 -10.21
C ILE A 376 19.98 -38.76 -8.98
N GLY A 377 20.54 -37.89 -8.14
CA GLY A 377 19.86 -37.35 -6.96
C GLY A 377 18.59 -36.58 -7.33
N LEU A 378 18.68 -35.70 -8.34
CA LEU A 378 17.51 -34.94 -8.82
C LEU A 378 16.43 -35.86 -9.41
N ALA A 379 16.83 -36.95 -10.14
CA ALA A 379 15.90 -37.90 -10.68
C ALA A 379 15.21 -38.74 -9.59
N ALA A 380 15.92 -39.10 -8.50
CA ALA A 380 15.33 -39.77 -7.35
C ALA A 380 14.26 -38.87 -6.68
N ILE A 381 14.59 -37.62 -6.38
CA ILE A 381 13.66 -36.64 -5.80
C ILE A 381 12.41 -36.48 -6.68
N LEU A 382 12.57 -36.41 -8.02
CA LEU A 382 11.45 -36.30 -8.96
C LEU A 382 10.60 -37.58 -8.97
N THR A 383 11.21 -38.76 -8.80
CA THR A 383 10.46 -40.02 -8.72
C THR A 383 9.56 -40.05 -7.50
N ASP A 384 10.06 -39.60 -6.34
CA ASP A 384 9.28 -39.49 -5.11
C ASP A 384 8.14 -38.46 -5.24
N ALA A 385 8.41 -37.29 -5.84
CA ALA A 385 7.39 -36.29 -6.14
C ALA A 385 6.26 -36.85 -7.00
N ARG A 386 6.60 -37.55 -8.10
CA ARG A 386 5.63 -38.16 -9.02
C ARG A 386 4.84 -39.29 -8.35
N THR A 387 5.47 -40.06 -7.47
CA THR A 387 4.79 -41.12 -6.72
C THR A 387 3.74 -40.52 -5.79
N ALA A 388 4.06 -39.42 -5.11
CA ALA A 388 3.10 -38.70 -4.27
C ALA A 388 1.95 -38.08 -5.10
N GLN A 389 2.27 -37.43 -6.24
CA GLN A 389 1.28 -36.85 -7.14
C GLN A 389 0.34 -37.93 -7.72
N LYS A 390 0.87 -39.13 -8.03
CA LYS A 390 0.07 -40.25 -8.49
C LYS A 390 -0.88 -40.75 -7.40
N ALA A 391 -0.40 -40.95 -6.17
CA ALA A 391 -1.24 -41.38 -5.06
C ALA A 391 -2.38 -40.39 -4.81
N PHE A 392 -2.08 -39.09 -4.88
CA PHE A 392 -3.08 -38.04 -4.76
C PHE A 392 -4.13 -38.09 -5.87
N ALA A 393 -3.71 -38.23 -7.12
CA ALA A 393 -4.60 -38.38 -8.28
C ALA A 393 -5.49 -39.62 -8.23
N GLU A 394 -5.04 -40.68 -7.54
CA GLU A 394 -5.81 -41.88 -7.26
C GLU A 394 -6.76 -41.75 -6.03
N GLY A 395 -6.85 -40.55 -5.45
CA GLY A 395 -7.74 -40.23 -4.32
C GLY A 395 -7.19 -40.71 -2.96
N SER A 396 -5.88 -40.97 -2.84
CA SER A 396 -5.24 -41.41 -1.61
C SER A 396 -4.36 -40.33 -1.00
N ASP A 397 -4.95 -39.43 -0.20
CA ASP A 397 -4.19 -38.38 0.50
C ASP A 397 -3.17 -38.99 1.46
N SER A 398 -3.56 -39.99 2.26
CA SER A 398 -2.65 -40.68 3.16
C SER A 398 -1.53 -41.44 2.44
N GLY A 399 -1.76 -41.87 1.18
CA GLY A 399 -0.76 -42.53 0.35
C GLY A 399 0.35 -41.60 -0.12
N THR A 400 0.18 -40.29 0.02
CA THR A 400 1.20 -39.29 -0.33
C THR A 400 2.29 -39.15 0.74
N ALA A 401 2.03 -39.49 1.99
CA ALA A 401 2.93 -39.28 3.14
C ALA A 401 4.32 -39.94 2.92
N ALA A 402 4.36 -41.23 2.72
CA ALA A 402 5.62 -41.95 2.56
C ALA A 402 6.50 -41.41 1.40
N PRO A 403 5.98 -41.16 0.18
CA PRO A 403 6.80 -40.62 -0.88
C PRO A 403 7.26 -39.17 -0.64
N VAL A 404 6.47 -38.28 0.00
CA VAL A 404 6.95 -36.94 0.33
C VAL A 404 8.02 -36.97 1.43
N GLU A 405 7.93 -37.85 2.40
CA GLU A 405 8.98 -38.08 3.42
C GLU A 405 10.28 -38.59 2.76
N ALA A 406 10.19 -39.54 1.86
CA ALA A 406 11.34 -40.06 1.11
C ALA A 406 11.99 -38.96 0.24
N GLY A 407 11.18 -38.17 -0.44
CA GLY A 407 11.64 -37.04 -1.23
C GLY A 407 12.35 -35.97 -0.40
N LEU A 408 11.84 -35.63 0.79
CA LEU A 408 12.52 -34.72 1.74
C LEU A 408 13.89 -35.27 2.14
N ALA A 409 13.96 -36.54 2.48
CA ALA A 409 15.22 -37.22 2.82
C ALA A 409 16.21 -37.21 1.65
N ALA A 410 15.72 -37.42 0.43
CA ALA A 410 16.54 -37.38 -0.79
C ALA A 410 17.06 -35.94 -1.09
N VAL A 411 16.24 -34.90 -0.91
CA VAL A 411 16.69 -33.49 -1.03
C VAL A 411 17.81 -33.21 -0.04
N ARG A 412 17.64 -33.55 1.23
CA ARG A 412 18.64 -33.34 2.29
C ARG A 412 19.93 -34.10 2.02
N ALA A 413 19.81 -35.37 1.62
CA ALA A 413 20.97 -36.19 1.24
C ALA A 413 21.75 -35.61 0.08
N LEU A 414 21.07 -35.12 -0.96
CA LEU A 414 21.71 -34.47 -2.11
C LEU A 414 22.39 -33.17 -1.71
N ARG A 415 21.76 -32.33 -0.88
CA ARG A 415 22.35 -31.10 -0.36
C ARG A 415 23.62 -31.36 0.45
N ALA A 416 23.60 -32.36 1.33
CA ALA A 416 24.77 -32.75 2.10
C ALA A 416 25.95 -33.21 1.23
N GLN A 417 25.69 -33.79 0.06
CA GLN A 417 26.71 -34.26 -0.90
C GLN A 417 27.31 -33.15 -1.75
N LEU A 418 26.69 -31.96 -1.87
CA LEU A 418 27.11 -30.90 -2.79
C LEU A 418 28.58 -30.48 -2.58
N GLY A 419 29.07 -30.51 -1.34
CA GLY A 419 30.47 -30.18 -1.01
C GLY A 419 31.48 -31.13 -1.63
N GLY A 420 31.13 -32.39 -1.86
CA GLY A 420 31.96 -33.44 -2.46
C GLY A 420 31.84 -33.57 -3.98
N LEU A 421 30.86 -32.84 -4.61
CA LEU A 421 30.67 -32.89 -6.05
C LEU A 421 31.64 -31.98 -6.78
N ALA A 422 32.07 -32.36 -7.98
CA ALA A 422 32.89 -31.54 -8.87
C ALA A 422 32.08 -30.36 -9.44
N LEU A 423 31.74 -29.39 -8.59
CA LEU A 423 31.02 -28.17 -8.92
C LEU A 423 31.90 -26.95 -8.64
N SER A 424 31.89 -25.98 -9.54
CA SER A 424 32.42 -24.65 -9.23
C SER A 424 31.65 -24.01 -8.07
N GLU A 425 32.24 -23.04 -7.37
CA GLU A 425 31.54 -22.34 -6.26
C GLU A 425 30.21 -21.71 -6.73
N PRO A 426 30.14 -20.96 -7.85
CA PRO A 426 28.87 -20.43 -8.35
C PRO A 426 27.84 -21.52 -8.69
N ALA A 427 28.26 -22.59 -9.31
CA ALA A 427 27.38 -23.72 -9.62
C ALA A 427 26.81 -24.39 -8.35
N ARG A 428 27.65 -24.60 -7.35
CA ARG A 428 27.26 -25.14 -6.06
C ARG A 428 26.24 -24.23 -5.37
N TYR A 429 26.49 -22.92 -5.39
CA TYR A 429 25.57 -21.93 -4.81
C TYR A 429 24.19 -21.99 -5.49
N GLU A 430 24.14 -21.99 -6.82
CA GLU A 430 22.86 -22.02 -7.57
C GLU A 430 22.10 -23.32 -7.37
N VAL A 431 22.78 -24.44 -7.32
CA VAL A 431 22.14 -25.74 -7.06
C VAL A 431 21.63 -25.80 -5.61
N ASP A 432 22.44 -25.38 -4.62
CA ASP A 432 22.01 -25.39 -3.21
C ASP A 432 20.88 -24.39 -2.96
N PHE A 433 20.89 -23.21 -3.60
CA PHE A 433 19.80 -22.22 -3.47
C PHE A 433 18.47 -22.86 -3.84
N ARG A 434 18.38 -23.57 -4.96
CA ARG A 434 17.15 -24.23 -5.42
C ARG A 434 16.77 -25.43 -4.59
N LEU A 435 17.73 -26.21 -4.16
CA LEU A 435 17.48 -27.34 -3.28
C LEU A 435 17.02 -26.89 -1.89
N ARG A 436 17.47 -25.74 -1.37
CA ARG A 436 16.92 -25.16 -0.13
C ARG A 436 15.45 -24.77 -0.28
N LEU A 437 15.09 -24.14 -1.41
CA LEU A 437 13.68 -23.85 -1.70
C LEU A 437 12.88 -25.15 -1.78
N LYS A 438 13.42 -26.17 -2.44
CA LYS A 438 12.78 -27.47 -2.59
C LYS A 438 12.65 -28.20 -1.27
N GLU A 439 13.63 -28.11 -0.35
CA GLU A 439 13.53 -28.67 0.99
C GLU A 439 12.35 -28.04 1.75
N ARG A 440 12.14 -26.71 1.63
CA ARG A 440 10.98 -26.05 2.22
C ARG A 440 9.67 -26.57 1.62
N ASP A 441 9.58 -26.64 0.29
CA ASP A 441 8.37 -27.17 -0.38
C ASP A 441 8.05 -28.60 0.08
N TYR A 442 9.06 -29.44 0.27
CA TYR A 442 8.87 -30.82 0.78
C TYR A 442 8.46 -30.83 2.26
N GLN A 443 9.00 -29.92 3.11
CA GLN A 443 8.54 -29.82 4.49
C GLN A 443 7.05 -29.41 4.55
N ASP A 444 6.63 -28.43 3.74
CA ASP A 444 5.23 -28.02 3.62
C ASP A 444 4.35 -29.17 3.10
N ALA A 445 4.84 -29.95 2.13
CA ALA A 445 4.12 -31.12 1.63
C ALA A 445 4.01 -32.26 2.67
N VAL A 446 5.04 -32.50 3.48
CA VAL A 446 4.99 -33.46 4.60
C VAL A 446 3.91 -33.01 5.61
N LEU A 447 3.92 -31.75 6.01
CA LEU A 447 2.92 -31.23 6.95
C LEU A 447 1.49 -31.34 6.38
N ALA A 448 1.31 -31.03 5.10
CA ALA A 448 0.02 -31.16 4.42
C ALA A 448 -0.43 -32.63 4.26
N ALA A 449 0.50 -33.57 3.98
CA ALA A 449 0.21 -35.00 3.86
C ALA A 449 -0.18 -35.65 5.19
N HIS A 450 0.31 -35.09 6.30
CA HIS A 450 -0.08 -35.49 7.65
C HIS A 450 -1.22 -34.61 8.20
N ASP A 451 -1.73 -33.67 7.42
CA ASP A 451 -2.82 -32.72 7.75
C ASP A 451 -2.61 -32.04 9.12
N VAL A 452 -1.44 -31.41 9.28
CA VAL A 452 -1.05 -30.72 10.51
C VAL A 452 -1.25 -29.22 10.34
N THR A 453 -2.02 -28.64 11.24
CA THR A 453 -2.24 -27.19 11.33
C THR A 453 -1.62 -26.60 12.59
N PHE A 454 -1.35 -25.31 12.59
CA PHE A 454 -0.68 -24.62 13.68
C PHE A 454 -1.39 -23.35 14.07
N ASP A 455 -1.38 -23.04 15.36
CA ASP A 455 -1.70 -21.71 15.89
C ASP A 455 -0.62 -21.28 16.89
N ALA A 456 -0.25 -20.01 16.85
CA ALA A 456 0.65 -19.36 17.78
C ALA A 456 0.01 -18.06 18.25
N LEU A 457 -0.69 -18.10 19.35
CA LEU A 457 -1.52 -17.02 19.84
C LEU A 457 -0.98 -16.44 21.14
N ALA A 458 -1.08 -15.12 21.27
CA ALA A 458 -0.89 -14.38 22.50
C ALA A 458 -2.22 -13.85 23.02
N ASP A 459 -2.30 -13.65 24.34
CA ASP A 459 -3.47 -13.09 25.01
C ASP A 459 -3.66 -11.59 24.76
N ASP A 460 -2.69 -10.95 24.11
CA ASP A 460 -2.67 -9.52 23.80
C ASP A 460 -2.01 -9.25 22.46
N GLY A 461 -2.42 -8.17 21.77
CA GLY A 461 -1.89 -7.78 20.46
C GLY A 461 -1.08 -6.48 20.50
N LEU A 462 -1.36 -5.59 21.46
CA LEU A 462 -0.67 -4.32 21.65
C LEU A 462 0.08 -4.36 22.99
N VAL A 463 1.34 -4.79 22.94
CA VAL A 463 2.12 -5.08 24.16
C VAL A 463 3.09 -3.95 24.49
N VAL A 464 3.37 -3.73 25.77
CA VAL A 464 4.38 -2.76 26.21
C VAL A 464 5.67 -3.46 26.64
N ALA A 465 6.79 -2.75 26.56
CA ALA A 465 8.09 -3.25 27.00
C ALA A 465 8.06 -3.73 28.45
N GLY A 466 8.53 -4.95 28.70
CA GLY A 466 8.54 -5.61 30.01
C GLY A 466 7.22 -6.30 30.39
N GLN A 467 6.18 -6.24 29.56
CA GLN A 467 4.87 -6.85 29.84
C GLN A 467 4.95 -8.39 29.84
N PRO A 468 4.32 -9.10 30.79
CA PRO A 468 4.10 -10.53 30.70
C PRO A 468 3.00 -10.83 29.67
N VAL A 469 3.20 -11.86 28.83
CA VAL A 469 2.27 -12.32 27.79
C VAL A 469 2.05 -13.81 27.97
N GLN A 470 0.78 -14.24 27.86
CA GLN A 470 0.43 -15.66 27.83
C GLN A 470 0.38 -16.14 26.38
N LEU A 471 1.11 -17.20 26.10
CA LEU A 471 1.18 -17.80 24.77
C LEU A 471 0.42 -19.12 24.75
N LEU A 472 -0.42 -19.30 23.75
CA LEU A 472 -1.09 -20.56 23.41
C LEU A 472 -0.52 -21.05 22.07
N LEU A 473 0.31 -22.08 22.13
CA LEU A 473 1.00 -22.67 20.98
C LEU A 473 0.40 -24.04 20.71
N THR A 474 -0.15 -24.24 19.51
CA THR A 474 -0.82 -25.51 19.18
C THR A 474 -0.30 -26.07 17.85
N ALA A 475 -0.20 -27.41 17.79
CA ALA A 475 -0.05 -28.16 16.57
C ALA A 475 -1.15 -29.23 16.53
N THR A 476 -2.14 -29.07 15.67
CA THR A 476 -3.30 -29.95 15.56
C THR A 476 -3.11 -30.93 14.42
N ASN A 477 -3.19 -32.19 14.73
CA ASN A 477 -3.09 -33.31 13.78
C ASN A 477 -4.50 -33.76 13.37
N HIS A 478 -4.92 -33.43 12.18
CA HIS A 478 -6.20 -33.85 11.60
C HIS A 478 -6.04 -35.17 10.83
N GLY A 479 -4.80 -35.60 10.61
CA GLY A 479 -4.45 -36.74 9.76
C GLY A 479 -4.62 -38.10 10.43
N ALA A 480 -4.23 -39.13 9.68
CA ALA A 480 -4.41 -40.52 10.07
C ALA A 480 -3.22 -41.11 10.82
N SER A 481 -2.06 -40.46 10.82
CA SER A 481 -0.81 -40.90 11.46
C SER A 481 -0.45 -40.06 12.66
N ASP A 482 0.30 -40.61 13.60
CA ASP A 482 0.82 -39.89 14.73
C ASP A 482 1.92 -38.91 14.32
N VAL A 483 1.89 -37.72 14.91
CA VAL A 483 2.92 -36.66 14.79
C VAL A 483 3.44 -36.36 16.18
N ALA A 484 4.74 -36.19 16.33
CA ALA A 484 5.33 -35.82 17.61
C ALA A 484 6.00 -34.45 17.52
N VAL A 485 5.70 -33.56 18.47
CA VAL A 485 6.43 -32.32 18.66
C VAL A 485 7.70 -32.62 19.45
N THR A 486 8.85 -32.45 18.81
CA THR A 486 10.19 -32.74 19.31
C THR A 486 10.94 -31.52 19.82
N GLY A 487 10.44 -30.31 19.52
CA GLY A 487 10.99 -29.05 20.00
C GLY A 487 10.03 -27.89 19.76
N VAL A 488 10.08 -26.90 20.63
CA VAL A 488 9.39 -25.62 20.48
C VAL A 488 10.36 -24.52 20.88
N GLU A 489 10.71 -23.65 19.94
CA GLU A 489 11.59 -22.51 20.17
C GLU A 489 10.77 -21.22 20.11
N ILE A 490 10.74 -20.47 21.20
CA ILE A 490 10.05 -19.19 21.31
C ILE A 490 11.10 -18.09 21.22
N ALA A 491 10.97 -17.20 20.23
CA ALA A 491 11.91 -16.12 19.95
C ALA A 491 11.28 -14.74 20.17
N GLY A 492 12.13 -13.75 20.47
CA GLY A 492 11.73 -12.34 20.63
C GLY A 492 11.27 -11.96 22.03
N PHE A 493 11.24 -12.88 22.99
CA PHE A 493 10.84 -12.64 24.37
C PHE A 493 12.01 -12.87 25.35
N GLU A 494 11.93 -12.23 26.51
CA GLU A 494 12.76 -12.55 27.67
C GLU A 494 12.10 -13.70 28.46
N GLU A 495 12.93 -14.60 28.98
CA GLU A 495 12.52 -15.69 29.86
C GLU A 495 11.29 -16.50 29.36
N PRO A 496 11.29 -16.98 28.08
CA PRO A 496 10.15 -17.74 27.59
C PRO A 496 10.01 -19.05 28.39
N GLY A 497 8.77 -19.36 28.78
CA GLY A 497 8.43 -20.61 29.44
C GLY A 497 8.73 -21.80 28.54
N ASN A 498 9.06 -22.95 29.17
CA ASN A 498 9.36 -24.17 28.46
C ASN A 498 8.07 -24.93 28.10
N CYS A 499 8.04 -25.46 26.89
CA CYS A 499 6.99 -26.36 26.43
C CYS A 499 7.35 -27.80 26.71
N ALA A 500 6.46 -28.55 27.35
CA ALA A 500 6.60 -30.01 27.49
C ALA A 500 6.43 -30.66 26.11
N LEU A 501 7.41 -31.44 25.67
CA LEU A 501 7.37 -32.14 24.40
C LEU A 501 6.43 -33.34 24.46
N GLY A 502 5.79 -33.69 23.34
CA GLY A 502 4.83 -34.75 23.31
C GLY A 502 4.17 -35.02 21.97
N PRO A 503 3.35 -36.06 21.88
CA PRO A 503 2.63 -36.37 20.66
C PRO A 503 1.47 -35.41 20.39
N ALA A 504 1.25 -35.11 19.14
CA ALA A 504 -0.02 -34.70 18.58
C ALA A 504 -0.65 -35.95 17.95
N GLY A 505 -1.36 -36.74 18.75
CA GLY A 505 -1.96 -37.99 18.29
C GLY A 505 -3.02 -37.74 17.23
N LYS A 506 -3.43 -38.81 16.54
CA LYS A 506 -4.46 -38.77 15.49
C LYS A 506 -5.74 -38.08 15.99
N GLY A 507 -6.17 -37.04 15.32
CA GLY A 507 -7.35 -36.25 15.67
C GLY A 507 -7.21 -35.44 16.96
N ALA A 508 -5.97 -35.21 17.43
CA ALA A 508 -5.68 -34.47 18.65
C ALA A 508 -4.72 -33.30 18.42
N ALA A 509 -4.72 -32.38 19.34
CA ALA A 509 -3.81 -31.24 19.35
C ALA A 509 -2.73 -31.40 20.41
N TYR A 510 -1.48 -31.18 20.03
CA TYR A 510 -0.45 -30.76 20.98
C TYR A 510 -0.73 -29.33 21.41
N THR A 511 -0.65 -29.03 22.70
CA THR A 511 -0.87 -27.68 23.22
C THR A 511 0.21 -27.34 24.23
N CYS A 512 0.80 -26.18 24.11
CA CYS A 512 1.68 -25.57 25.08
C CYS A 512 1.13 -24.21 25.51
N ASN A 513 0.93 -24.04 26.81
CA ASN A 513 0.67 -22.73 27.43
C ASN A 513 1.99 -22.28 28.06
N ALA A 514 2.56 -21.21 27.52
CA ALA A 514 3.81 -20.62 27.98
C ALA A 514 3.60 -19.18 28.42
N GLN A 515 4.28 -18.77 29.47
CA GLN A 515 4.39 -17.37 29.86
C GLN A 515 5.73 -16.83 29.33
N ALA A 516 5.72 -15.65 28.79
CA ALA A 516 6.91 -14.97 28.28
C ALA A 516 6.84 -13.47 28.63
N HIS A 517 7.94 -12.75 28.55
CA HIS A 517 7.98 -11.31 28.78
C HIS A 517 8.47 -10.58 27.52
N VAL A 518 7.79 -9.52 27.17
CA VAL A 518 8.29 -8.58 26.15
C VAL A 518 9.61 -7.99 26.65
N PRO A 519 10.68 -7.91 25.85
CA PRO A 519 11.93 -7.33 26.30
C PRO A 519 11.75 -5.91 26.87
N LYS A 520 12.43 -5.60 27.94
CA LYS A 520 12.34 -4.30 28.61
C LYS A 520 12.86 -3.14 27.75
N ASP A 521 13.71 -3.43 26.80
CA ASP A 521 14.26 -2.51 25.82
C ASP A 521 13.59 -2.59 24.44
N ALA A 522 12.46 -3.33 24.35
CA ALA A 522 11.69 -3.45 23.12
C ALA A 522 11.28 -2.07 22.61
N LYS A 523 11.56 -1.82 21.33
CA LYS A 523 11.18 -0.58 20.66
C LYS A 523 9.75 -0.67 20.15
N PRO A 524 9.00 0.44 20.14
CA PRO A 524 7.69 0.48 19.52
C PRO A 524 7.71 0.02 18.07
N THR A 525 6.73 -0.78 17.69
CA THR A 525 6.56 -1.27 16.32
C THR A 525 5.97 -0.17 15.45
N THR A 526 6.64 0.12 14.34
CA THR A 526 6.18 1.12 13.36
C THR A 526 6.66 0.69 11.97
N PRO A 527 6.03 1.11 10.88
CA PRO A 527 6.58 0.91 9.54
C PRO A 527 7.99 1.47 9.43
N TYR A 528 8.89 0.74 8.79
CA TYR A 528 10.29 1.17 8.65
C TYR A 528 10.51 2.24 7.57
N PHE A 529 9.53 2.45 6.70
CA PHE A 529 9.58 3.48 5.68
C PHE A 529 9.06 4.83 6.22
N SER A 530 9.73 5.92 5.80
CA SER A 530 9.54 7.24 6.37
C SER A 530 8.55 8.10 5.58
N ASP A 531 8.09 9.19 6.19
CA ASP A 531 7.34 10.27 5.56
C ASP A 531 8.23 11.47 5.15
N ASN A 532 9.54 11.29 5.13
CA ASN A 532 10.51 12.38 4.98
C ASN A 532 10.34 13.16 3.67
N TYR A 533 10.03 12.50 2.56
CA TYR A 533 9.76 13.17 1.29
C TYR A 533 8.59 14.16 1.40
N TRP A 534 7.50 13.74 2.05
CA TRP A 534 6.28 14.56 2.15
C TRP A 534 6.42 15.76 3.10
N LYS A 535 7.29 15.64 4.11
CA LYS A 535 7.67 16.75 4.97
C LYS A 535 8.68 17.69 4.32
N HIS A 536 9.49 17.16 3.43
CA HIS A 536 10.59 17.81 2.75
C HIS A 536 10.55 17.51 1.25
N PRO A 537 9.59 18.07 0.48
CA PRO A 537 9.41 17.77 -0.95
C PRO A 537 10.62 18.12 -1.85
N GLU A 538 11.55 18.93 -1.34
CA GLU A 538 12.82 19.25 -1.97
C GLU A 538 13.79 18.05 -1.99
N ASN A 539 13.55 17.04 -1.16
CA ASN A 539 14.30 15.79 -1.20
C ASN A 539 13.87 14.94 -2.39
N GLN A 540 14.76 14.03 -2.80
CA GLN A 540 14.40 13.06 -3.84
C GLN A 540 13.30 12.10 -3.36
N ALA A 541 12.44 11.66 -4.26
CA ALA A 541 11.33 10.75 -3.97
C ALA A 541 11.80 9.30 -3.73
N ILE A 542 12.74 9.13 -2.81
CA ILE A 542 13.29 7.85 -2.38
C ILE A 542 13.22 7.69 -0.87
N GLN A 543 13.08 6.45 -0.42
CA GLN A 543 13.13 6.09 1.00
C GLN A 543 14.55 5.68 1.42
N ILE A 544 14.81 5.82 2.72
CA ILE A 544 15.99 5.25 3.35
C ILE A 544 15.57 3.94 4.00
N PHE A 545 16.17 2.82 3.59
CA PHE A 545 15.92 1.54 4.24
C PHE A 545 16.57 1.49 5.62
N GLU A 546 15.84 0.94 6.59
CA GLU A 546 16.33 0.81 7.94
C GLU A 546 17.36 -0.33 8.04
N PRO A 547 18.53 -0.10 8.64
CA PRO A 547 19.53 -1.15 8.86
C PRO A 547 18.92 -2.30 9.70
N GLY A 548 19.18 -3.54 9.27
CA GLY A 548 18.69 -4.74 9.95
C GLY A 548 17.31 -5.23 9.51
N VAL A 549 16.55 -4.42 8.73
CA VAL A 549 15.35 -4.89 8.04
C VAL A 549 15.78 -5.50 6.70
N PRO A 550 15.28 -6.69 6.34
CA PRO A 550 15.54 -7.27 5.02
C PRO A 550 15.11 -6.34 3.90
N PHE A 551 15.93 -6.25 2.87
CA PHE A 551 15.71 -5.31 1.80
C PHE A 551 14.40 -5.58 1.05
N GLY A 552 13.58 -4.56 0.91
CA GLY A 552 12.38 -4.55 0.08
C GLY A 552 11.15 -5.24 0.69
N VAL A 553 11.19 -5.77 1.91
CA VAL A 553 10.00 -6.39 2.52
C VAL A 553 8.87 -5.36 2.77
N PRO A 554 7.59 -5.78 2.80
CA PRO A 554 6.46 -4.89 3.07
C PRO A 554 6.58 -4.15 4.40
N PHE A 555 6.76 -4.90 5.48
CA PHE A 555 6.98 -4.42 6.84
C PHE A 555 8.18 -5.14 7.46
N ALA A 556 8.76 -4.55 8.50
CA ALA A 556 9.80 -5.21 9.27
C ALA A 556 9.21 -6.50 9.90
N PRO A 557 9.87 -7.66 9.74
CA PRO A 557 9.38 -8.89 10.34
C PRO A 557 9.28 -8.77 11.86
N THR A 558 8.19 -9.27 12.45
CA THR A 558 8.04 -9.30 13.91
C THR A 558 9.17 -10.13 14.56
N PRO A 559 9.76 -9.68 15.68
CA PRO A 559 10.69 -10.49 16.44
C PRO A 559 9.99 -11.66 17.18
N PHE A 560 8.68 -11.53 17.44
CA PHE A 560 7.92 -12.47 18.23
C PHE A 560 7.48 -13.68 17.40
N ARG A 561 8.13 -14.83 17.60
CA ARG A 561 7.96 -16.00 16.75
C ARG A 561 8.08 -17.28 17.52
N VAL A 562 7.51 -18.33 16.96
CA VAL A 562 7.69 -19.71 17.43
C VAL A 562 8.14 -20.60 16.27
N THR A 563 9.08 -21.50 16.55
CA THR A 563 9.46 -22.57 15.65
C THR A 563 9.09 -23.90 16.29
N PHE A 564 8.20 -24.64 15.65
CA PHE A 564 7.89 -26.03 15.99
C PHE A 564 8.84 -26.97 15.26
N HIS A 565 9.44 -27.90 15.98
CA HIS A 565 10.14 -29.06 15.44
C HIS A 565 9.23 -30.28 15.60
N LEU A 566 9.01 -30.99 14.52
CA LEU A 566 8.09 -32.14 14.53
C LEU A 566 8.75 -33.35 13.85
N LYS A 567 8.34 -34.51 14.34
CA LYS A 567 8.55 -35.76 13.65
C LYS A 567 7.20 -36.26 13.12
N ALA A 568 7.07 -36.27 11.80
CA ALA A 568 5.88 -36.71 11.09
C ALA A 568 6.29 -37.95 10.24
N GLY A 569 5.78 -39.14 10.58
CA GLY A 569 6.25 -40.37 10.01
C GLY A 569 7.76 -40.58 10.24
N SER A 570 8.53 -40.74 9.15
CA SER A 570 9.98 -40.83 9.15
C SER A 570 10.69 -39.46 9.04
N ALA A 571 9.96 -38.40 8.74
CA ALA A 571 10.52 -37.07 8.46
C ALA A 571 10.58 -36.20 9.73
N GLU A 572 11.69 -35.47 9.87
CA GLU A 572 11.79 -34.33 10.77
C GLU A 572 11.51 -33.05 9.99
N VAL A 573 10.57 -32.24 10.45
CA VAL A 573 10.17 -31.00 9.81
C VAL A 573 10.12 -29.85 10.80
N THR A 574 10.28 -28.63 10.31
CA THR A 574 10.20 -27.41 11.11
C THR A 574 9.14 -26.48 10.56
N ARG A 575 8.41 -25.80 11.46
CA ARG A 575 7.46 -24.76 11.10
C ARG A 575 7.68 -23.53 11.95
N GLU A 576 8.08 -22.42 11.33
CA GLU A 576 8.17 -21.11 11.99
C GLU A 576 6.90 -20.32 11.71
N LEU A 577 6.36 -19.67 12.74
CA LEU A 577 5.17 -18.82 12.68
C LEU A 577 5.41 -17.52 13.45
N PRO A 578 4.85 -16.38 13.00
CA PRO A 578 4.68 -15.23 13.88
C PRO A 578 3.74 -15.58 15.02
N ILE A 579 3.93 -14.96 16.17
CA ILE A 579 2.96 -15.00 17.25
C ILE A 579 1.96 -13.89 17.00
N GLU A 580 0.67 -14.26 17.00
CA GLU A 580 -0.44 -13.38 16.64
C GLU A 580 -1.41 -13.23 17.81
N ASN A 581 -2.21 -12.18 17.80
CA ASN A 581 -3.37 -12.03 18.65
C ASN A 581 -4.65 -12.14 17.80
N ARG A 582 -5.67 -12.81 18.34
CA ARG A 582 -7.02 -12.84 17.77
C ARG A 582 -7.89 -11.83 18.49
N TYR A 583 -8.53 -10.95 17.73
CA TYR A 583 -9.40 -9.92 18.29
C TYR A 583 -10.65 -9.72 17.45
N VAL A 584 -11.69 -9.19 18.08
CA VAL A 584 -12.94 -8.77 17.41
C VAL A 584 -13.11 -7.28 17.64
N LYS A 585 -13.04 -6.49 16.59
CA LYS A 585 -13.33 -5.05 16.64
C LYS A 585 -14.81 -4.77 16.35
N ASP A 586 -15.33 -5.45 15.34
CA ASP A 586 -16.72 -5.33 14.90
C ASP A 586 -17.30 -6.72 14.70
N LEU A 587 -18.47 -6.96 15.32
CA LEU A 587 -19.17 -8.25 15.24
C LEU A 587 -19.54 -8.65 13.80
N TYR A 588 -19.73 -7.68 12.89
CA TYR A 588 -20.07 -7.96 11.50
C TYR A 588 -18.89 -8.55 10.69
N PHE A 589 -17.66 -8.27 11.08
CA PHE A 589 -16.46 -8.70 10.36
C PHE A 589 -15.79 -9.93 10.99
N GLY A 590 -16.30 -10.42 12.14
CA GLY A 590 -15.79 -11.59 12.82
C GLY A 590 -14.39 -11.42 13.39
N ASP A 591 -13.73 -12.55 13.63
CA ASP A 591 -12.38 -12.60 14.18
C ASP A 591 -11.35 -12.08 13.17
N LYS A 592 -10.46 -11.22 13.64
CA LYS A 592 -9.26 -10.78 12.94
C LYS A 592 -8.02 -11.26 13.67
N ARG A 593 -6.91 -11.28 12.95
CA ARG A 593 -5.58 -11.60 13.53
C ARG A 593 -4.62 -10.44 13.25
N MET A 594 -3.72 -10.22 14.19
CA MET A 594 -2.61 -9.26 14.03
C MET A 594 -1.36 -9.86 14.67
N GLU A 595 -0.19 -9.53 14.11
CA GLU A 595 1.08 -9.77 14.79
C GLU A 595 1.16 -8.93 16.05
N LEU A 596 1.94 -9.38 17.05
CA LEU A 596 2.18 -8.59 18.24
C LEU A 596 2.95 -7.32 17.86
N ASN A 597 2.43 -6.18 18.31
CA ASN A 597 3.05 -4.88 18.14
C ASN A 597 3.41 -4.27 19.50
N VAL A 598 4.64 -3.84 19.64
CA VAL A 598 5.07 -3.10 20.83
C VAL A 598 4.58 -1.66 20.73
N VAL A 599 3.92 -1.18 21.77
CA VAL A 599 3.40 0.18 21.87
C VAL A 599 3.96 0.89 23.10
N PRO A 600 3.95 2.26 23.15
CA PRO A 600 4.28 2.97 24.36
C PRO A 600 3.33 2.63 25.51
N ALA A 601 3.83 2.54 26.75
CA ALA A 601 2.99 2.30 27.94
C ALA A 601 1.86 3.34 28.09
N PHE A 602 2.11 4.57 27.62
CA PHE A 602 1.08 5.57 27.37
C PHE A 602 1.22 6.05 25.92
N SER A 603 0.23 5.77 25.10
CA SER A 603 0.10 6.38 23.78
C SER A 603 -0.51 7.75 23.93
N VAL A 604 0.19 8.78 23.44
CA VAL A 604 -0.21 10.18 23.57
C VAL A 604 -0.51 10.73 22.18
N ARG A 605 -1.73 11.19 21.96
CA ARG A 605 -2.16 11.78 20.68
C ARG A 605 -2.79 13.14 20.89
N LEU A 606 -2.53 14.04 19.95
CA LEU A 606 -3.13 15.37 19.95
C LEU A 606 -4.11 15.53 18.79
N ALA A 607 -5.16 16.29 19.06
CA ALA A 607 -6.11 16.73 18.04
C ALA A 607 -6.39 18.24 18.20
N PRO A 608 -6.36 18.99 17.09
CA PRO A 608 -5.97 18.60 15.73
C PRO A 608 -4.45 18.38 15.60
N THR A 609 -3.99 17.68 14.56
CA THR A 609 -2.55 17.49 14.29
C THR A 609 -1.90 18.74 13.66
N LEU A 610 -2.69 19.55 12.98
CA LEU A 610 -2.32 20.85 12.44
C LEU A 610 -3.28 21.91 12.99
N ALA A 611 -2.77 22.96 13.58
CA ALA A 611 -3.55 24.11 14.01
C ALA A 611 -3.10 25.38 13.28
N VAL A 612 -4.00 25.95 12.49
CA VAL A 612 -3.77 27.18 11.75
C VAL A 612 -4.34 28.36 12.52
N ILE A 613 -3.51 29.38 12.73
CA ILE A 613 -3.84 30.61 13.43
C ILE A 613 -3.89 31.75 12.42
N PRO A 614 -5.07 32.22 12.01
CA PRO A 614 -5.20 33.41 11.17
C PRO A 614 -4.67 34.65 11.88
N ALA A 615 -3.81 35.41 11.20
CA ALA A 615 -3.18 36.59 11.80
C ALA A 615 -4.17 37.76 12.00
N ALA A 616 -5.29 37.80 11.28
CA ALA A 616 -6.27 38.89 11.36
C ALA A 616 -7.70 38.43 11.03
N SER A 617 -8.70 39.21 11.51
CA SER A 617 -10.10 39.09 11.09
C SER A 617 -10.63 40.41 10.54
N VAL A 618 -11.61 40.37 9.64
CA VAL A 618 -12.23 41.55 9.05
C VAL A 618 -13.15 42.24 10.10
N GLY A 619 -12.94 43.53 10.37
CA GLY A 619 -13.83 44.34 11.23
C GLY A 619 -13.75 44.07 12.75
N GLY A 620 -12.77 43.29 13.19
CA GLY A 620 -12.57 42.96 14.63
C GLY A 620 -11.41 43.78 15.25
N ALA A 621 -11.55 44.10 16.56
CA ALA A 621 -10.39 44.47 17.39
C ALA A 621 -9.44 43.24 17.48
N ALA A 622 -8.13 43.49 17.58
CA ALA A 622 -7.14 42.43 17.77
C ALA A 622 -7.51 41.58 19.00
N LYS A 623 -7.91 40.36 18.78
CA LYS A 623 -8.29 39.39 19.82
C LYS A 623 -7.29 38.24 19.74
N ALA A 624 -6.80 37.79 20.87
CA ALA A 624 -5.99 36.61 20.91
C ALA A 624 -6.80 35.42 20.35
N VAL A 625 -6.18 34.66 19.46
CA VAL A 625 -6.81 33.47 18.92
C VAL A 625 -6.63 32.33 19.90
N GLU A 626 -7.73 31.72 20.26
CA GLU A 626 -7.76 30.55 21.15
C GLU A 626 -8.03 29.30 20.35
N ARG A 627 -7.38 28.21 20.73
CA ARG A 627 -7.60 26.87 20.15
C ARG A 627 -7.79 25.87 21.27
N GLU A 628 -8.84 25.10 21.17
CA GLU A 628 -9.02 23.93 22.01
C GLU A 628 -8.14 22.80 21.44
N VAL A 629 -7.37 22.19 22.35
CA VAL A 629 -6.48 21.07 22.03
C VAL A 629 -6.88 19.89 22.92
N HIS A 630 -7.09 18.76 22.32
CA HIS A 630 -7.36 17.50 23.00
C HIS A 630 -6.12 16.64 23.00
N VAL A 631 -5.71 16.21 24.18
CA VAL A 631 -4.66 15.21 24.35
C VAL A 631 -5.31 13.91 24.78
N THR A 632 -5.39 12.95 23.89
CA THR A 632 -5.89 11.63 24.20
C THR A 632 -4.72 10.78 24.68
N VAL A 633 -4.87 10.19 25.85
CA VAL A 633 -3.91 9.25 26.44
C VAL A 633 -4.57 7.89 26.54
N THR A 634 -3.93 6.90 25.93
CA THR A 634 -4.33 5.49 26.00
C THR A 634 -3.36 4.75 26.90
N ASN A 635 -3.90 3.98 27.84
CA ASN A 635 -3.11 3.12 28.73
C ASN A 635 -2.81 1.79 28.03
N GLY A 636 -1.56 1.54 27.68
CA GLY A 636 -1.12 0.27 27.13
C GLY A 636 -0.73 -0.78 28.18
N MET A 637 -0.80 -0.44 29.48
CA MET A 637 -0.47 -1.37 30.57
C MET A 637 -1.69 -2.16 31.02
N LYS A 638 -1.50 -3.43 31.42
CA LYS A 638 -2.59 -4.28 31.96
C LYS A 638 -3.18 -3.77 33.29
N SER A 639 -2.48 -2.89 33.99
CA SER A 639 -2.91 -2.32 35.28
C SER A 639 -3.52 -0.93 35.12
N ALA A 640 -4.35 -0.54 36.08
CA ALA A 640 -4.78 0.83 36.24
C ALA A 640 -3.58 1.76 36.44
N ALA A 641 -3.67 3.00 35.89
CA ALA A 641 -2.61 3.98 35.98
C ALA A 641 -3.14 5.42 36.11
N LYS A 642 -2.35 6.26 36.74
CA LYS A 642 -2.60 7.71 36.78
C LYS A 642 -1.61 8.42 35.89
N ALA A 643 -2.07 9.38 35.10
CA ALA A 643 -1.23 10.14 34.21
C ALA A 643 -1.41 11.64 34.42
N ASN A 644 -0.30 12.35 34.46
CA ASN A 644 -0.28 13.83 34.47
C ASN A 644 0.06 14.33 33.07
N VAL A 645 -0.88 15.02 32.44
CA VAL A 645 -0.80 15.52 31.07
C VAL A 645 -0.44 17.00 31.09
N THR A 646 0.59 17.39 30.36
CA THR A 646 1.03 18.79 30.17
C THR A 646 1.24 19.08 28.69
N LEU A 647 1.18 20.37 28.31
CA LEU A 647 1.53 20.84 26.98
C LEU A 647 2.73 21.81 27.06
N GLU A 648 3.77 21.49 26.32
CA GLU A 648 4.90 22.38 26.07
C GLU A 648 4.55 23.29 24.88
N ALA A 649 4.41 24.58 25.12
CA ALA A 649 4.03 25.57 24.12
C ALA A 649 5.19 26.51 23.80
N PRO A 650 5.18 27.15 22.60
CA PRO A 650 6.18 28.14 22.23
C PRO A 650 6.19 29.35 23.18
N ALA A 651 7.30 30.07 23.25
CA ALA A 651 7.43 31.25 24.10
C ALA A 651 6.36 32.29 23.77
N GLY A 652 5.69 32.82 24.82
CA GLY A 652 4.60 33.80 24.70
C GLY A 652 3.21 33.22 24.46
N TRP A 653 3.07 31.93 24.24
CA TRP A 653 1.79 31.24 24.17
C TRP A 653 1.32 30.84 25.59
N LYS A 654 0.03 30.80 25.82
CA LYS A 654 -0.55 30.44 27.12
C LYS A 654 -1.35 29.15 26.99
N VAL A 655 -1.14 28.23 27.92
CA VAL A 655 -1.89 26.97 28.03
C VAL A 655 -2.72 26.98 29.31
N THR A 656 -3.98 26.64 29.23
CA THR A 656 -4.90 26.57 30.36
C THR A 656 -5.79 25.33 30.27
N PRO A 657 -5.84 24.48 31.29
CA PRO A 657 -5.02 24.52 32.51
C PRO A 657 -3.55 24.20 32.26
N ALA A 658 -2.68 24.41 33.24
CA ALA A 658 -1.25 24.11 33.11
C ALA A 658 -0.97 22.59 33.06
N SER A 659 -1.83 21.78 33.70
CA SER A 659 -1.80 20.31 33.65
C SER A 659 -3.18 19.73 33.92
N VAL A 660 -3.39 18.50 33.47
CA VAL A 660 -4.60 17.71 33.75
C VAL A 660 -4.18 16.34 34.26
N GLN A 661 -4.74 15.93 35.37
CA GLN A 661 -4.58 14.55 35.86
C GLN A 661 -5.74 13.69 35.39
N ILE A 662 -5.42 12.53 34.87
CA ILE A 662 -6.39 11.50 34.45
C ILE A 662 -6.09 10.20 35.15
N ALA A 663 -7.12 9.39 35.36
CA ALA A 663 -7.01 8.05 35.93
C ALA A 663 -7.61 7.05 34.95
N LEU A 664 -6.78 6.15 34.48
CA LEU A 664 -7.10 5.06 33.54
C LEU A 664 -7.26 3.79 34.38
N THR A 665 -8.34 3.07 34.20
CA THR A 665 -8.75 1.97 35.08
C THR A 665 -8.37 0.61 34.57
N HIS A 666 -8.12 0.48 33.28
CA HIS A 666 -7.76 -0.78 32.59
C HIS A 666 -6.91 -0.51 31.35
N GLU A 667 -6.38 -1.59 30.79
CA GLU A 667 -5.71 -1.62 29.51
C GLU A 667 -6.62 -1.12 28.39
N ASP A 668 -6.03 -0.48 27.38
CA ASP A 668 -6.68 0.12 26.19
C ASP A 668 -7.70 1.24 26.54
N GLU A 669 -7.87 1.60 27.79
CA GLU A 669 -8.69 2.76 28.13
C GLU A 669 -8.07 4.03 27.61
N SER A 670 -8.87 4.82 26.89
CA SER A 670 -8.47 6.11 26.33
C SER A 670 -9.27 7.23 26.99
N LEU A 671 -8.58 8.21 27.54
CA LEU A 671 -9.18 9.43 28.08
C LEU A 671 -8.55 10.67 27.45
N SER A 672 -9.39 11.71 27.25
CA SER A 672 -8.94 12.97 26.66
C SER A 672 -8.87 14.08 27.70
N ALA A 673 -7.69 14.71 27.79
CA ALA A 673 -7.48 15.95 28.50
C ALA A 673 -7.69 17.15 27.55
N ARG A 674 -8.42 18.17 28.02
CA ARG A 674 -8.74 19.38 27.23
C ARG A 674 -7.89 20.54 27.69
N PHE A 675 -7.30 21.23 26.74
CA PHE A 675 -6.49 22.43 26.96
C PHE A 675 -6.95 23.54 26.04
N GLN A 676 -6.92 24.78 26.59
CA GLN A 676 -7.09 25.99 25.81
C GLN A 676 -5.72 26.60 25.56
N VAL A 677 -5.33 26.68 24.29
CA VAL A 677 -4.07 27.30 23.87
C VAL A 677 -4.37 28.67 23.30
N THR A 678 -3.81 29.69 23.89
CA THR A 678 -4.04 31.09 23.50
C THR A 678 -2.77 31.64 22.83
N ALA A 679 -2.89 32.09 21.60
CA ALA A 679 -1.80 32.76 20.88
C ALA A 679 -1.54 34.15 21.47
N PRO A 680 -0.33 34.71 21.31
CA PRO A 680 -0.09 36.13 21.59
C PRO A 680 -1.04 37.05 20.79
N LEU A 681 -1.32 38.25 21.27
CA LEU A 681 -2.20 39.21 20.57
C LEU A 681 -1.74 39.54 19.14
N GLN A 682 -0.43 39.50 18.89
CA GLN A 682 0.20 39.74 17.62
C GLN A 682 1.23 38.58 17.36
N PRO A 683 0.77 37.40 17.01
CA PRO A 683 1.68 36.30 16.78
C PRO A 683 2.50 36.58 15.52
N LYS A 684 3.80 36.28 15.55
CA LYS A 684 4.64 36.36 14.36
C LYS A 684 4.24 35.26 13.40
N LEU A 685 4.24 35.57 12.10
CA LEU A 685 4.06 34.58 11.04
C LEU A 685 5.16 33.50 11.12
N GLY A 686 4.79 32.29 10.90
CA GLY A 686 5.73 31.16 10.89
C GLY A 686 5.16 29.88 11.51
N ASP A 687 6.02 28.90 11.53
CA ASP A 687 5.71 27.56 12.02
C ASP A 687 6.22 27.40 13.47
N TYR A 688 5.40 26.78 14.28
CA TYR A 688 5.67 26.50 15.69
C TYR A 688 5.23 25.07 16.01
N THR A 689 5.70 24.53 17.13
CA THR A 689 5.32 23.19 17.59
C THR A 689 4.74 23.27 18.99
N LEU A 690 3.62 22.60 19.23
CA LEU A 690 3.05 22.31 20.53
C LEU A 690 3.24 20.81 20.79
N ARG A 691 3.80 20.44 21.96
CA ARG A 691 4.08 19.05 22.31
C ARG A 691 3.34 18.64 23.57
N ALA A 692 2.69 17.49 23.56
CA ALA A 692 2.16 16.87 24.77
C ALA A 692 3.24 16.04 25.46
N VAL A 693 3.23 16.10 26.78
CA VAL A 693 4.08 15.28 27.63
C VAL A 693 3.21 14.65 28.71
N VAL A 694 3.28 13.33 28.80
CA VAL A 694 2.60 12.54 29.81
C VAL A 694 3.65 11.95 30.75
N THR A 695 3.40 12.03 32.06
CA THR A 695 4.20 11.38 33.11
C THR A 695 3.30 10.58 34.03
N SER A 696 3.84 9.51 34.63
CA SER A 696 3.09 8.63 35.51
C SER A 696 3.97 8.06 36.60
N PRO A 697 3.51 8.05 37.87
CA PRO A 697 4.21 7.41 38.98
C PRO A 697 4.44 5.90 38.75
N GLU A 698 3.50 5.22 38.07
CA GLU A 698 3.55 3.79 37.78
C GLU A 698 4.71 3.43 36.81
N THR A 699 5.23 4.41 36.10
CA THR A 699 6.39 4.25 35.19
C THR A 699 7.65 4.94 35.69
N GLY A 700 7.70 5.34 36.97
CA GLY A 700 8.81 6.07 37.56
C GLY A 700 9.00 7.48 36.97
N ASP A 701 7.88 8.16 36.67
CA ASP A 701 7.83 9.52 36.08
C ASP A 701 8.57 9.63 34.73
N ARG A 702 8.72 8.53 34.02
CA ARG A 702 9.18 8.53 32.61
C ARG A 702 8.26 9.41 31.78
N LYS A 703 8.85 10.20 30.87
CA LYS A 703 8.10 11.05 29.94
C LYS A 703 7.68 10.24 28.70
N PHE A 704 6.41 10.38 28.31
CA PHE A 704 5.85 9.85 27.07
C PHE A 704 5.45 11.03 26.18
N THR A 705 6.00 11.06 24.98
CA THR A 705 5.86 12.15 23.99
C THR A 705 5.46 11.64 22.64
N ASP A 706 5.14 10.35 22.54
CA ASP A 706 4.77 9.68 21.31
C ASP A 706 3.47 8.91 21.52
N GLY A 707 2.73 8.75 20.43
CA GLY A 707 1.56 7.90 20.38
C GLY A 707 1.57 7.08 19.11
N TYR A 708 0.51 6.33 18.86
CA TYR A 708 0.35 5.62 17.60
C TYR A 708 -0.98 5.99 16.94
N LEU A 709 -0.90 6.13 15.61
CA LEU A 709 -2.06 6.12 14.73
C LEU A 709 -2.37 4.66 14.37
N GLU A 710 -3.63 4.28 14.45
CA GLU A 710 -4.10 2.97 14.02
C GLU A 710 -4.66 3.06 12.60
N ILE A 711 -4.15 2.23 11.70
CA ILE A 711 -4.67 2.04 10.35
C ILE A 711 -5.31 0.66 10.32
N GLU A 712 -6.64 0.63 10.28
CA GLU A 712 -7.41 -0.61 10.31
C GLU A 712 -8.66 -0.51 9.46
N TYR A 713 -8.81 -1.47 8.55
CA TYR A 713 -10.00 -1.69 7.74
C TYR A 713 -10.41 -3.17 7.77
N PRO A 714 -11.66 -3.51 7.44
CA PRO A 714 -12.13 -4.90 7.52
C PRO A 714 -11.28 -5.90 6.74
N HIS A 715 -10.70 -5.50 5.62
CA HIS A 715 -9.97 -6.35 4.68
C HIS A 715 -8.45 -6.38 4.89
N VAL A 716 -7.91 -5.56 5.80
CA VAL A 716 -6.47 -5.51 6.09
C VAL A 716 -6.19 -5.78 7.56
N GLN A 717 -4.98 -6.23 7.85
CA GLN A 717 -4.49 -6.37 9.22
C GLN A 717 -4.30 -4.99 9.85
N ARG A 718 -4.58 -4.86 11.16
CA ARG A 718 -4.31 -3.65 11.93
C ARG A 718 -2.80 -3.33 11.92
N ARG A 719 -2.47 -2.08 11.65
CA ARG A 719 -1.11 -1.55 11.71
C ARG A 719 -1.04 -0.32 12.60
N GLN A 720 0.04 -0.17 13.35
CA GLN A 720 0.32 0.99 14.18
C GLN A 720 1.43 1.82 13.52
N VAL A 721 1.24 3.14 13.50
CA VAL A 721 2.23 4.10 13.04
C VAL A 721 2.58 5.00 14.22
N ILE A 722 3.82 4.91 14.71
CA ILE A 722 4.27 5.75 15.82
C ILE A 722 4.49 7.18 15.32
N GLU A 723 3.93 8.13 16.06
CA GLU A 723 4.04 9.56 15.75
C GLU A 723 4.35 10.36 17.03
N PRO A 724 5.15 11.44 16.90
CA PRO A 724 5.34 12.38 17.99
C PRO A 724 4.00 12.97 18.41
N ALA A 725 3.79 13.13 19.71
CA ALA A 725 2.61 13.81 20.25
C ALA A 725 2.77 15.33 20.08
N GLU A 726 2.70 15.79 18.82
CA GLU A 726 2.93 17.17 18.44
C GLU A 726 1.80 17.72 17.57
N ILE A 727 1.56 19.01 17.68
CA ILE A 727 0.74 19.80 16.77
C ILE A 727 1.63 20.76 16.01
N ALA A 728 1.57 20.76 14.69
CA ALA A 728 2.11 21.83 13.89
C ALA A 728 1.21 23.07 14.04
N LEU A 729 1.73 24.13 14.68
CA LEU A 729 1.04 25.42 14.80
C LEU A 729 1.53 26.34 13.69
N LYS A 730 0.66 26.74 12.78
CA LYS A 730 1.01 27.68 11.71
C LYS A 730 0.31 29.01 11.90
N VAL A 731 1.08 30.06 12.09
CA VAL A 731 0.56 31.43 12.08
C VAL A 731 0.65 31.96 10.64
N VAL A 732 -0.50 32.12 10.02
CA VAL A 732 -0.61 32.45 8.59
C VAL A 732 -1.20 33.85 8.37
N ASP A 733 -0.72 34.52 7.32
CA ASP A 733 -1.29 35.82 6.89
C ASP A 733 -2.62 35.57 6.15
N VAL A 734 -3.63 35.19 6.92
CA VAL A 734 -5.00 34.95 6.44
C VAL A 734 -5.97 35.81 7.24
N LYS A 735 -6.79 36.59 6.54
CA LYS A 735 -7.92 37.28 7.09
C LYS A 735 -9.17 36.44 7.01
N THR A 736 -9.93 36.34 8.09
CA THR A 736 -11.18 35.59 8.13
C THR A 736 -12.38 36.51 8.34
N VAL A 737 -13.56 36.04 7.90
CA VAL A 737 -14.83 36.74 8.13
C VAL A 737 -15.56 36.03 9.27
N PRO A 738 -16.00 36.74 10.32
CA PRO A 738 -16.71 36.11 11.42
C PRO A 738 -18.14 35.69 11.05
N ASN A 739 -18.68 34.74 11.82
CA ASN A 739 -20.06 34.29 11.72
C ASN A 739 -20.45 33.75 10.34
N VAL A 740 -19.59 32.94 9.75
CA VAL A 740 -19.89 32.19 8.51
C VAL A 740 -20.39 30.80 8.91
N ASN A 741 -21.59 30.42 8.44
CA ASN A 741 -22.16 29.07 8.64
C ASN A 741 -21.93 28.23 7.38
N VAL A 742 -21.14 27.16 7.50
CA VAL A 742 -20.80 26.26 6.40
C VAL A 742 -21.53 24.94 6.59
N GLY A 743 -22.35 24.56 5.60
CA GLY A 743 -22.85 23.18 5.48
C GLY A 743 -21.87 22.32 4.69
N TYR A 744 -21.54 21.14 5.18
CA TYR A 744 -20.58 20.24 4.51
C TYR A 744 -21.19 18.89 4.22
N ILE A 745 -21.16 18.48 2.95
CA ILE A 745 -21.62 17.16 2.48
C ILE A 745 -20.37 16.29 2.26
N VAL A 746 -20.13 15.34 3.15
CA VAL A 746 -18.96 14.47 3.11
C VAL A 746 -18.92 13.63 1.81
N GLY A 747 -17.76 13.52 1.21
CA GLY A 747 -17.46 12.65 0.06
C GLY A 747 -16.73 11.36 0.46
N VAL A 748 -15.51 11.17 -0.02
CA VAL A 748 -14.65 10.01 0.34
C VAL A 748 -14.00 10.14 1.72
N GLY A 749 -14.14 11.30 2.37
CA GLY A 749 -13.40 11.68 3.57
C GLY A 749 -12.17 12.52 3.21
N ASP A 750 -12.15 13.76 3.66
CA ASP A 750 -11.05 14.70 3.42
C ASP A 750 -10.85 15.61 4.62
N GLN A 751 -9.73 16.35 4.64
CA GLN A 751 -9.33 17.22 5.75
C GLN A 751 -9.76 18.69 5.53
N VAL A 752 -10.69 18.95 4.63
CA VAL A 752 -11.24 20.30 4.39
C VAL A 752 -12.13 20.77 5.57
N PRO A 753 -12.98 19.91 6.18
CA PRO A 753 -13.78 20.31 7.34
C PRO A 753 -12.96 20.90 8.50
N PRO A 754 -11.90 20.28 9.01
CA PRO A 754 -11.05 20.88 10.05
C PRO A 754 -10.44 22.23 9.64
N ALA A 755 -10.07 22.40 8.38
CA ALA A 755 -9.53 23.67 7.89
C ALA A 755 -10.58 24.79 7.91
N ILE A 756 -11.86 24.47 7.60
CA ILE A 756 -12.98 25.41 7.69
C ILE A 756 -13.17 25.88 9.15
N GLU A 757 -13.16 24.97 10.10
CA GLU A 757 -13.29 25.30 11.54
C GLU A 757 -12.11 26.14 12.03
N GLN A 758 -10.89 25.83 11.60
CA GLN A 758 -9.70 26.60 11.96
C GLN A 758 -9.71 28.02 11.40
N LEU A 759 -10.41 28.27 10.30
CA LEU A 759 -10.68 29.62 9.80
C LEU A 759 -11.77 30.36 10.60
N GLY A 760 -12.34 29.73 11.65
CA GLY A 760 -13.32 30.32 12.53
C GLY A 760 -14.76 30.31 12.00
N ALA A 761 -15.05 29.55 10.96
CA ALA A 761 -16.40 29.33 10.46
C ALA A 761 -17.12 28.24 11.30
N LYS A 762 -18.44 28.35 11.42
CA LYS A 762 -19.26 27.32 12.04
C LYS A 762 -19.58 26.25 11.01
N LEU A 763 -19.10 25.03 11.28
CA LEU A 763 -19.32 23.88 10.41
C LEU A 763 -20.53 23.07 10.88
N THR A 764 -21.33 22.57 9.93
CA THR A 764 -22.41 21.60 10.16
C THR A 764 -22.36 20.57 9.05
N TYR A 765 -22.29 19.28 9.40
CA TYR A 765 -22.38 18.22 8.44
C TYR A 765 -23.84 18.04 7.97
N ILE A 766 -24.04 17.96 6.66
CA ILE A 766 -25.33 17.72 6.04
C ILE A 766 -25.44 16.22 5.75
N ASP A 767 -26.25 15.53 6.51
CA ASP A 767 -26.58 14.13 6.31
C ASP A 767 -27.67 13.94 5.24
N GLN A 768 -28.09 12.69 5.05
CA GLN A 768 -29.13 12.34 4.07
C GLN A 768 -30.48 12.99 4.39
N ASP A 769 -30.89 13.00 5.66
CA ASP A 769 -32.19 13.52 6.09
C ASP A 769 -32.24 15.04 5.98
N GLU A 770 -31.18 15.72 6.38
CA GLU A 770 -31.07 17.18 6.22
C GLU A 770 -31.06 17.56 4.74
N LEU A 771 -30.32 16.81 3.89
CA LEU A 771 -30.30 17.05 2.44
C LEU A 771 -31.68 16.80 1.82
N ALA A 772 -32.41 15.78 2.26
CA ALA A 772 -33.74 15.45 1.74
C ALA A 772 -34.83 16.42 2.21
N TRP A 773 -34.81 16.81 3.48
CA TRP A 773 -35.96 17.49 4.13
C TRP A 773 -35.59 18.75 4.92
N GLY A 774 -34.32 18.93 5.31
CA GLY A 774 -33.88 20.04 6.14
C GLY A 774 -33.97 21.39 5.46
N ASP A 775 -33.86 22.45 6.28
CA ASP A 775 -33.77 23.81 5.79
C ASP A 775 -32.32 24.19 5.45
N LEU A 776 -31.96 24.15 4.17
CA LEU A 776 -30.62 24.47 3.70
C LEU A 776 -30.30 25.98 3.79
N SER A 777 -31.32 26.85 3.93
CA SER A 777 -31.13 28.32 3.99
C SER A 777 -30.41 28.80 5.24
N LYS A 778 -30.29 27.94 6.27
CA LYS A 778 -29.52 28.24 7.51
C LYS A 778 -28.00 28.30 7.28
N HIS A 779 -27.50 27.78 6.15
CA HIS A 779 -26.12 27.81 5.76
C HIS A 779 -25.86 29.02 4.85
N ASP A 780 -24.77 29.76 5.09
CA ASP A 780 -24.31 30.82 4.19
C ASP A 780 -23.70 30.20 2.91
N VAL A 781 -22.97 29.09 3.08
CA VAL A 781 -22.34 28.35 1.99
C VAL A 781 -22.43 26.85 2.24
N ILE A 782 -22.65 26.09 1.16
CA ILE A 782 -22.61 24.61 1.22
C ILE A 782 -21.40 24.14 0.39
N VAL A 783 -20.59 23.26 0.99
CA VAL A 783 -19.42 22.66 0.34
C VAL A 783 -19.65 21.17 0.21
N THR A 784 -19.48 20.60 -1.00
CA THR A 784 -19.42 19.16 -1.17
C THR A 784 -17.98 18.68 -1.09
N GLY A 785 -17.74 17.65 -0.32
CA GLY A 785 -16.44 17.01 -0.18
C GLY A 785 -15.94 16.39 -1.48
N VAL A 786 -14.67 16.02 -1.47
CA VAL A 786 -14.01 15.35 -2.60
C VAL A 786 -14.81 14.13 -3.05
N ARG A 787 -15.13 14.06 -4.36
CA ARG A 787 -15.86 12.95 -4.99
C ARG A 787 -17.24 12.65 -4.36
N ALA A 788 -17.89 13.67 -3.76
CA ALA A 788 -19.16 13.47 -3.06
C ALA A 788 -20.25 12.92 -4.00
N TYR A 789 -20.32 13.38 -5.26
CA TYR A 789 -21.31 12.88 -6.23
C TYR A 789 -21.08 11.41 -6.65
N GLU A 790 -19.87 10.90 -6.48
CA GLU A 790 -19.60 9.49 -6.68
C GLU A 790 -20.09 8.63 -5.51
N ARG A 791 -19.81 9.10 -4.29
CA ARG A 791 -19.99 8.31 -3.06
C ARG A 791 -21.40 8.43 -2.45
N ARG A 792 -22.11 9.53 -2.71
CA ARG A 792 -23.40 9.89 -2.08
C ARG A 792 -24.57 9.74 -3.06
N PRO A 793 -25.28 8.59 -3.06
CA PRO A 793 -26.52 8.42 -3.87
C PRO A 793 -27.61 9.43 -3.51
N ASP A 794 -27.74 9.77 -2.23
CA ASP A 794 -28.67 10.78 -1.73
C ASP A 794 -28.36 12.18 -2.28
N LEU A 795 -27.08 12.55 -2.37
CA LEU A 795 -26.66 13.81 -3.00
C LEU A 795 -27.12 13.88 -4.47
N ARG A 796 -26.94 12.79 -5.22
CA ARG A 796 -27.41 12.73 -6.60
C ARG A 796 -28.95 12.82 -6.67
N ALA A 797 -29.65 12.08 -5.82
CA ALA A 797 -31.12 12.06 -5.78
C ALA A 797 -31.70 13.42 -5.41
N TYR A 798 -31.09 14.13 -4.47
CA TYR A 798 -31.59 15.41 -3.97
C TYR A 798 -30.82 16.62 -4.50
N ASN A 799 -29.99 16.46 -5.55
CA ASN A 799 -29.20 17.56 -6.14
C ASN A 799 -30.04 18.78 -6.52
N ARG A 800 -31.32 18.58 -6.92
CA ARG A 800 -32.21 19.66 -7.25
C ARG A 800 -32.40 20.65 -6.09
N ARG A 801 -32.41 20.17 -4.83
CA ARG A 801 -32.52 21.04 -3.66
C ARG A 801 -31.30 21.93 -3.46
N LEU A 802 -30.11 21.48 -3.84
CA LEU A 802 -28.91 22.34 -3.84
C LEU A 802 -29.01 23.41 -4.92
N LEU A 803 -29.49 23.06 -6.11
CA LEU A 803 -29.72 24.05 -7.18
C LEU A 803 -30.80 25.05 -6.78
N ASP A 804 -31.90 24.62 -6.13
CA ASP A 804 -32.92 25.54 -5.60
C ASP A 804 -32.37 26.45 -4.50
N TYR A 805 -31.47 25.96 -3.65
CA TYR A 805 -30.74 26.78 -2.67
C TYR A 805 -29.89 27.86 -3.37
N VAL A 806 -29.15 27.50 -4.42
CA VAL A 806 -28.38 28.46 -5.22
C VAL A 806 -29.31 29.48 -5.89
N GLU A 807 -30.40 29.04 -6.50
CA GLU A 807 -31.35 29.91 -7.19
C GLU A 807 -31.92 31.00 -6.26
N ARG A 808 -32.13 30.67 -4.99
CA ARG A 808 -32.61 31.60 -3.96
C ARG A 808 -31.54 32.54 -3.40
N GLY A 809 -30.26 32.33 -3.74
CA GLY A 809 -29.15 33.22 -3.33
C GLY A 809 -28.04 32.54 -2.56
N GLY A 810 -28.12 31.24 -2.35
CA GLY A 810 -27.07 30.45 -1.67
C GLY A 810 -25.80 30.31 -2.53
N THR A 811 -24.73 29.93 -1.88
CA THR A 811 -23.46 29.62 -2.55
C THR A 811 -23.13 28.14 -2.35
N VAL A 812 -22.88 27.41 -3.46
CA VAL A 812 -22.46 26.02 -3.44
C VAL A 812 -21.06 25.90 -4.04
N ILE A 813 -20.17 25.22 -3.33
CA ILE A 813 -18.80 24.91 -3.77
C ILE A 813 -18.69 23.40 -3.93
N VAL A 814 -18.49 22.94 -5.15
CA VAL A 814 -18.32 21.55 -5.52
C VAL A 814 -16.84 21.26 -5.69
N GLN A 815 -16.25 20.50 -4.77
CA GLN A 815 -14.88 20.02 -4.94
C GLN A 815 -14.81 18.97 -6.07
N TYR A 816 -13.61 18.66 -6.54
CA TYR A 816 -13.43 17.81 -7.70
C TYR A 816 -14.19 16.45 -7.58
N ASN A 817 -14.67 16.00 -8.71
CA ASN A 817 -15.26 14.69 -8.92
C ASN A 817 -14.63 14.03 -10.13
N LYS A 818 -14.68 12.69 -10.22
CA LYS A 818 -14.27 11.95 -11.41
C LYS A 818 -15.40 11.90 -12.47
N MET A 819 -15.24 11.03 -13.47
CA MET A 819 -16.17 10.91 -14.61
C MET A 819 -17.59 10.48 -14.22
N GLU A 820 -17.79 9.98 -13.02
CA GLU A 820 -19.12 9.65 -12.46
C GLU A 820 -20.01 10.90 -12.35
N PHE A 821 -19.42 12.08 -12.22
CA PHE A 821 -20.12 13.35 -12.26
C PHE A 821 -20.83 13.59 -13.60
N ASN A 822 -20.37 12.92 -14.67
CA ASN A 822 -20.92 13.09 -16.01
C ASN A 822 -22.15 12.22 -16.31
N ARG A 823 -22.66 11.47 -15.30
CA ARG A 823 -23.88 10.64 -15.46
C ARG A 823 -25.11 11.48 -15.72
N GLU A 824 -25.18 12.64 -15.10
CA GLU A 824 -26.24 13.63 -15.22
C GLU A 824 -25.67 15.05 -15.16
N ASP A 825 -26.49 16.06 -15.41
CA ASP A 825 -26.14 17.47 -15.27
C ASP A 825 -26.36 17.91 -13.81
N TYR A 826 -25.35 17.70 -12.95
CA TYR A 826 -25.44 18.09 -11.53
C TYR A 826 -25.15 19.58 -11.29
N GLY A 827 -24.56 20.28 -12.23
CA GLY A 827 -24.40 21.74 -12.20
C GLY A 827 -25.67 22.47 -12.62
N PRO A 828 -25.70 23.82 -12.47
CA PRO A 828 -26.84 24.65 -12.88
C PRO A 828 -27.04 24.68 -14.41
N TYR A 829 -26.02 24.34 -15.19
CA TYR A 829 -26.04 24.26 -16.65
C TYR A 829 -25.26 23.05 -17.11
N PRO A 830 -25.44 22.58 -18.36
CA PRO A 830 -24.69 21.45 -18.87
C PRO A 830 -23.17 21.65 -18.79
N ALA A 831 -22.47 20.68 -18.21
CA ALA A 831 -21.02 20.64 -18.16
C ALA A 831 -20.54 19.23 -17.85
N LYS A 832 -19.32 18.89 -18.25
CA LYS A 832 -18.71 17.59 -17.99
C LYS A 832 -17.33 17.74 -17.37
N VAL A 833 -17.04 16.94 -16.38
CA VAL A 833 -15.69 16.76 -15.86
C VAL A 833 -14.86 16.07 -16.94
N SER A 834 -13.64 16.55 -17.14
CA SER A 834 -12.66 16.00 -18.08
C SER A 834 -11.49 15.36 -17.36
N GLY A 835 -10.62 14.66 -18.10
CA GLY A 835 -9.34 14.16 -17.58
C GLY A 835 -8.24 15.22 -17.49
N ASN A 836 -8.55 16.49 -17.76
CA ASN A 836 -7.57 17.58 -17.68
C ASN A 836 -7.06 17.76 -16.26
N ARG A 837 -5.76 17.96 -16.17
CA ARG A 837 -5.05 18.22 -14.91
C ARG A 837 -3.80 19.05 -15.14
N VAL A 838 -3.21 19.54 -14.07
CA VAL A 838 -1.89 20.17 -14.02
C VAL A 838 -1.13 19.52 -12.89
N SER A 839 -0.13 18.72 -13.23
CA SER A 839 0.63 17.90 -12.26
C SER A 839 1.84 18.64 -11.69
N ASP A 840 2.42 19.59 -12.40
CA ASP A 840 3.50 20.42 -11.84
C ASP A 840 2.91 21.49 -10.90
N GLU A 841 3.11 21.27 -9.60
CA GLU A 841 2.66 22.14 -8.53
C GLU A 841 3.36 23.50 -8.49
N THR A 842 4.42 23.70 -9.27
CA THR A 842 5.20 24.95 -9.30
C THR A 842 4.75 25.94 -10.38
N VAL A 843 3.99 25.50 -11.40
CA VAL A 843 3.59 26.36 -12.51
C VAL A 843 2.76 27.55 -12.06
N PRO A 844 2.91 28.72 -12.73
CA PRO A 844 2.13 29.90 -12.43
C PRO A 844 0.64 29.69 -12.67
N VAL A 845 -0.20 30.22 -11.77
CA VAL A 845 -1.64 30.30 -11.95
C VAL A 845 -2.00 31.69 -12.46
N LYS A 846 -2.62 31.76 -13.65
CA LYS A 846 -3.10 33.01 -14.26
C LYS A 846 -4.53 33.25 -13.81
N VAL A 847 -4.77 34.36 -13.13
CA VAL A 847 -6.11 34.85 -12.78
C VAL A 847 -6.77 35.50 -14.00
N LEU A 848 -7.90 34.96 -14.42
CA LEU A 848 -8.65 35.42 -15.60
C LEU A 848 -9.64 36.55 -15.27
N VAL A 849 -10.18 36.52 -14.04
CA VAL A 849 -11.16 37.51 -13.54
C VAL A 849 -10.63 38.19 -12.28
N PRO A 850 -9.62 39.07 -12.39
CA PRO A 850 -8.94 39.64 -11.24
C PRO A 850 -9.82 40.52 -10.33
N GLY A 851 -10.98 40.97 -10.81
CA GLY A 851 -11.96 41.71 -10.04
C GLY A 851 -12.92 40.86 -9.24
N ASP A 852 -12.92 39.52 -9.40
CA ASP A 852 -13.85 38.65 -8.65
C ASP A 852 -13.55 38.67 -7.14
N PRO A 853 -14.58 38.69 -6.28
CA PRO A 853 -14.42 38.65 -4.83
C PRO A 853 -13.57 37.47 -4.34
N VAL A 854 -13.58 36.33 -5.01
CA VAL A 854 -12.77 35.16 -4.62
C VAL A 854 -11.27 35.47 -4.58
N PHE A 855 -10.80 36.47 -5.35
CA PHE A 855 -9.39 36.87 -5.36
C PHE A 855 -9.09 38.10 -4.50
N ASN A 856 -10.12 38.73 -3.91
CA ASN A 856 -9.97 40.02 -3.28
C ASN A 856 -10.58 40.13 -1.88
N PHE A 857 -11.48 39.21 -1.47
CA PHE A 857 -12.19 39.33 -0.21
C PHE A 857 -12.24 37.99 0.56
N PRO A 858 -11.87 37.96 1.82
CA PRO A 858 -11.23 39.05 2.60
C PRO A 858 -9.72 39.16 2.33
N ASN A 859 -9.15 38.23 1.56
CA ASN A 859 -7.74 38.21 1.23
C ASN A 859 -7.50 38.57 -0.23
N LYS A 860 -6.40 39.26 -0.50
CA LYS A 860 -5.91 39.41 -1.86
C LYS A 860 -5.10 38.17 -2.26
N ILE A 861 -5.53 37.48 -3.30
CA ILE A 861 -4.83 36.32 -3.87
C ILE A 861 -3.84 36.83 -4.92
N GLY A 862 -2.56 36.85 -4.58
CA GLY A 862 -1.47 37.22 -5.48
C GLY A 862 -0.66 35.99 -5.91
N PRO A 863 0.42 36.18 -6.71
CA PRO A 863 1.27 35.09 -7.18
C PRO A 863 1.80 34.18 -6.04
N ASN A 864 2.14 34.77 -4.89
CA ASN A 864 2.66 34.04 -3.72
C ASN A 864 1.65 33.10 -3.08
N ALA A 865 0.36 33.23 -3.37
CA ALA A 865 -0.65 32.26 -2.87
C ALA A 865 -0.54 30.88 -3.53
N TRP A 866 0.24 30.78 -4.58
CA TRP A 866 0.43 29.54 -5.34
C TRP A 866 1.81 28.89 -5.08
N THR A 867 2.61 29.43 -4.18
CA THR A 867 3.91 28.85 -3.79
C THR A 867 3.74 27.84 -2.66
N GLY A 868 4.62 26.84 -2.61
CA GLY A 868 4.61 25.80 -1.57
C GLY A 868 3.44 24.83 -1.66
N TRP A 869 2.79 24.75 -2.80
CA TRP A 869 1.81 23.68 -3.07
C TRP A 869 2.55 22.35 -3.19
N VAL A 870 1.90 21.27 -2.78
CA VAL A 870 2.44 19.90 -2.81
C VAL A 870 1.72 19.05 -3.84
N GLN A 871 2.43 18.15 -4.45
CA GLN A 871 2.03 17.09 -5.37
C GLN A 871 1.45 17.58 -6.70
N GLU A 872 0.32 18.32 -6.74
CA GLU A 872 -0.27 18.80 -8.00
C GLU A 872 -1.11 20.06 -7.81
N ARG A 873 -1.27 20.84 -8.88
CA ARG A 873 -2.20 21.99 -8.88
C ARG A 873 -3.64 21.53 -8.83
N GLY A 874 -3.99 20.51 -9.59
CA GLY A 874 -5.35 20.03 -9.64
C GLY A 874 -5.62 19.04 -10.75
N LEU A 875 -6.82 18.45 -10.72
CA LEU A 875 -7.20 17.31 -11.55
C LEU A 875 -8.70 17.31 -11.82
N TYR A 876 -9.11 16.58 -12.84
CA TYR A 876 -10.52 16.45 -13.26
C TYR A 876 -11.23 17.80 -13.46
N PHE A 877 -10.66 18.63 -14.32
CA PHE A 877 -11.18 19.98 -14.59
C PHE A 877 -12.52 19.93 -15.31
N LEU A 878 -13.39 20.90 -15.03
CA LEU A 878 -14.68 21.04 -15.69
C LEU A 878 -14.49 21.50 -17.14
N GLY A 879 -14.72 20.60 -18.09
CA GLY A 879 -14.69 20.82 -19.53
C GLY A 879 -16.09 20.86 -20.14
N ASP A 880 -16.19 20.85 -21.46
CA ASP A 880 -17.44 20.78 -22.24
C ASP A 880 -18.62 21.47 -21.54
N LYS A 881 -18.46 22.78 -21.24
CA LYS A 881 -19.38 23.52 -20.37
C LYS A 881 -20.12 24.64 -21.12
N ASP A 882 -21.36 24.87 -20.67
CA ASP A 882 -22.18 26.00 -21.16
C ASP A 882 -21.40 27.33 -20.97
N PRO A 883 -21.53 28.31 -21.93
CA PRO A 883 -20.88 29.61 -21.84
C PRO A 883 -21.23 30.44 -20.59
N LYS A 884 -22.24 30.09 -19.84
CA LYS A 884 -22.60 30.72 -18.57
C LYS A 884 -21.62 30.35 -17.43
N TYR A 885 -20.76 29.36 -17.63
CA TYR A 885 -19.68 29.07 -16.72
C TYR A 885 -18.47 29.95 -17.05
N ILE A 886 -17.93 30.60 -16.07
CA ILE A 886 -16.79 31.52 -16.17
C ILE A 886 -15.58 30.86 -15.57
N ASP A 887 -14.52 30.68 -16.35
CA ASP A 887 -13.22 30.22 -15.83
C ASP A 887 -12.57 31.36 -15.04
N LEU A 888 -12.22 31.09 -13.79
CA LEU A 888 -11.63 32.07 -12.90
C LEU A 888 -10.11 32.08 -12.98
N VAL A 889 -9.51 30.91 -13.27
CA VAL A 889 -8.06 30.76 -13.45
C VAL A 889 -7.75 29.85 -14.65
N SER A 890 -6.52 30.00 -15.14
CA SER A 890 -5.93 29.07 -16.11
C SER A 890 -4.47 28.77 -15.75
N MET A 891 -3.98 27.67 -16.26
CA MET A 891 -2.61 27.18 -16.05
C MET A 891 -2.08 26.51 -17.30
N VAL A 892 -0.77 26.46 -17.45
CA VAL A 892 -0.08 25.67 -18.48
C VAL A 892 0.87 24.75 -17.74
N ASP A 893 0.72 23.44 -17.93
CA ASP A 893 1.65 22.49 -17.35
C ASP A 893 3.05 22.62 -17.96
N SER A 894 4.09 22.32 -17.22
CA SER A 894 5.47 22.42 -17.73
C SER A 894 5.82 21.27 -18.69
N PHE A 895 5.05 20.19 -18.69
CA PHE A 895 5.36 18.97 -19.43
C PHE A 895 4.92 19.04 -20.90
N LYS A 896 5.83 18.64 -21.80
CA LYS A 896 5.59 18.63 -23.26
C LYS A 896 4.41 17.72 -23.66
N ASP A 897 4.16 16.66 -22.90
CA ASP A 897 3.10 15.68 -23.16
C ASP A 897 1.74 16.09 -22.55
N ASN A 898 1.70 17.23 -21.85
CA ASN A 898 0.47 17.88 -21.38
C ASN A 898 0.38 19.35 -21.88
N PRO A 899 0.50 19.61 -23.19
CA PRO A 899 0.60 20.96 -23.73
C PRO A 899 -0.71 21.74 -23.63
N GLY A 900 -0.59 23.04 -23.76
CA GLY A 900 -1.71 23.98 -23.90
C GLY A 900 -2.27 24.47 -22.57
N GLU A 901 -3.02 25.59 -22.68
CA GLU A 901 -3.66 26.22 -21.52
C GLU A 901 -4.81 25.35 -21.01
N LYS A 902 -4.82 25.11 -19.68
CA LYS A 902 -5.83 24.33 -19.00
C LYS A 902 -6.82 25.27 -18.31
N LEU A 903 -8.07 25.12 -18.68
CA LEU A 903 -9.24 25.81 -18.11
C LEU A 903 -10.05 24.80 -17.29
N GLY A 904 -10.98 25.29 -16.45
CA GLY A 904 -11.91 24.43 -15.72
C GLY A 904 -11.46 23.98 -14.33
N SER A 905 -10.28 24.40 -13.88
CA SER A 905 -9.79 24.08 -12.52
C SER A 905 -10.51 24.83 -11.41
N MET A 906 -10.97 26.05 -11.69
CA MET A 906 -11.85 26.83 -10.82
C MET A 906 -12.83 27.61 -11.70
N VAL A 907 -14.12 27.27 -11.59
CA VAL A 907 -15.17 27.76 -12.47
C VAL A 907 -16.35 28.26 -11.65
N GLU A 908 -16.89 29.41 -11.99
CA GLU A 908 -18.09 29.99 -11.38
C GLU A 908 -19.25 30.01 -12.38
N ALA A 909 -20.46 29.73 -11.89
CA ALA A 909 -21.70 30.00 -12.60
C ALA A 909 -22.70 30.74 -11.69
N ARG A 910 -23.37 31.77 -12.22
CA ARG A 910 -24.52 32.37 -11.57
C ARG A 910 -25.79 31.59 -11.92
N TYR A 911 -26.58 31.28 -10.89
CA TYR A 911 -27.88 30.66 -11.08
C TYR A 911 -28.91 31.32 -10.14
N GLY A 912 -29.91 31.92 -10.73
CA GLY A 912 -30.82 32.79 -9.98
C GLY A 912 -30.08 33.93 -9.27
N LYS A 913 -30.19 33.97 -7.96
CA LYS A 913 -29.52 34.98 -7.13
C LYS A 913 -28.18 34.52 -6.54
N GLY A 914 -27.86 33.27 -6.65
CA GLY A 914 -26.69 32.64 -6.01
C GLY A 914 -25.54 32.32 -6.94
N LYS A 915 -24.57 31.57 -6.38
CA LYS A 915 -23.36 31.15 -7.06
C LYS A 915 -23.15 29.65 -6.92
N TRP A 916 -22.73 29.04 -8.00
CA TRP A 916 -22.25 27.67 -8.00
C TRP A 916 -20.80 27.65 -8.49
N ILE A 917 -19.90 26.99 -7.76
CA ILE A 917 -18.47 26.96 -8.04
C ILE A 917 -18.03 25.52 -8.13
N TYR A 918 -17.29 25.18 -9.19
CA TYR A 918 -16.53 23.93 -9.27
C TYR A 918 -15.06 24.17 -8.99
N LEU A 919 -14.45 23.31 -8.17
CA LEU A 919 -13.09 23.44 -7.69
C LEU A 919 -12.30 22.15 -7.95
N GLY A 920 -11.63 22.06 -9.09
CA GLY A 920 -10.71 20.99 -9.44
C GLY A 920 -9.28 21.20 -8.92
N LEU A 921 -9.03 22.30 -8.17
CA LEU A 921 -7.74 22.52 -7.51
C LEU A 921 -7.59 21.56 -6.33
N GLY A 922 -6.36 21.09 -6.09
CA GLY A 922 -6.04 20.08 -5.07
C GLY A 922 -6.05 20.57 -3.61
N LEU A 923 -7.04 21.39 -3.21
CA LEU A 923 -7.10 21.95 -1.84
C LEU A 923 -7.06 20.90 -0.74
N TRP A 924 -7.69 19.78 -0.97
CA TRP A 924 -7.75 18.65 -0.02
C TRP A 924 -6.37 18.05 0.33
N ARG A 925 -5.34 18.29 -0.49
CA ARG A 925 -3.93 17.96 -0.18
C ARG A 925 -3.19 19.14 0.44
N GLN A 926 -3.48 20.35 -0.03
CA GLN A 926 -2.78 21.55 0.42
C GLN A 926 -3.12 21.96 1.85
N LEU A 927 -4.38 21.73 2.27
CA LEU A 927 -4.84 22.13 3.60
C LEU A 927 -4.18 21.29 4.71
N PRO A 928 -4.12 19.93 4.65
CA PRO A 928 -3.37 19.15 5.62
C PRO A 928 -1.86 19.38 5.57
N ALA A 929 -1.30 19.77 4.43
CA ALA A 929 0.10 20.19 4.31
C ALA A 929 0.35 21.60 4.92
N GLY A 930 -0.71 22.33 5.28
CA GLY A 930 -0.59 23.65 5.88
C GLY A 930 -0.18 24.75 4.90
N THR A 931 -0.53 24.62 3.60
CA THR A 931 -0.14 25.58 2.56
C THR A 931 -0.88 26.90 2.73
N ASP A 932 -0.18 27.99 3.05
CA ASP A 932 -0.73 29.32 3.36
C ASP A 932 -1.71 29.83 2.31
N GLY A 933 -1.35 29.71 1.02
CA GLY A 933 -2.17 30.20 -0.06
C GLY A 933 -3.47 29.42 -0.23
N ALA A 934 -3.49 28.14 0.09
CA ALA A 934 -4.69 27.32 0.09
C ALA A 934 -5.67 27.76 1.19
N TYR A 935 -5.16 28.08 2.37
CA TYR A 935 -5.98 28.65 3.46
C TYR A 935 -6.54 30.02 3.12
N ARG A 936 -5.77 30.89 2.42
CA ARG A 936 -6.29 32.17 1.91
C ARG A 936 -7.41 31.97 0.90
N LEU A 937 -7.25 31.04 -0.03
CA LEU A 937 -8.26 30.74 -1.04
C LEU A 937 -9.52 30.14 -0.41
N LEU A 938 -9.38 29.21 0.53
CA LEU A 938 -10.51 28.63 1.27
C LEU A 938 -11.25 29.71 2.09
N ALA A 939 -10.51 30.57 2.79
CA ALA A 939 -11.11 31.70 3.53
C ALA A 939 -11.94 32.63 2.64
N ASN A 940 -11.47 32.91 1.41
CA ASN A 940 -12.21 33.70 0.45
C ASN A 940 -13.44 32.96 -0.08
N LEU A 941 -13.29 31.67 -0.43
CA LEU A 941 -14.39 30.87 -0.94
C LEU A 941 -15.57 30.78 0.03
N ILE A 942 -15.32 30.48 1.31
CA ILE A 942 -16.40 30.40 2.32
C ILE A 942 -16.96 31.78 2.71
N ALA A 943 -16.21 32.86 2.48
CA ALA A 943 -16.63 34.24 2.76
C ALA A 943 -17.41 34.90 1.62
N LEU A 944 -17.53 34.29 0.44
CA LEU A 944 -18.22 34.85 -0.75
C LEU A 944 -19.62 35.39 -0.46
N PRO A 945 -20.48 34.72 0.35
CA PRO A 945 -21.81 35.28 0.69
C PRO A 945 -21.76 36.58 1.46
N LYS A 946 -20.65 36.89 2.14
CA LYS A 946 -20.45 38.13 2.92
C LYS A 946 -19.65 39.18 2.15
N ALA A 947 -19.26 38.92 0.90
CA ALA A 947 -18.49 39.87 0.10
C ALA A 947 -19.32 41.12 -0.23
N PRO A 948 -18.71 42.32 -0.21
CA PRO A 948 -19.39 43.56 -0.62
C PRO A 948 -19.94 43.41 -2.07
N ALA A 949 -21.15 43.92 -2.29
CA ALA A 949 -21.72 43.93 -3.64
C ALA A 949 -20.77 44.65 -4.61
N GLN A 950 -20.39 43.98 -5.71
CA GLN A 950 -19.61 44.62 -6.74
C GLN A 950 -20.42 45.74 -7.36
N ALA A 951 -19.81 46.95 -7.44
CA ALA A 951 -20.37 48.03 -8.25
C ALA A 951 -20.47 47.52 -9.70
N ALA A 952 -21.65 47.60 -10.29
CA ALA A 952 -21.88 47.22 -11.68
C ALA A 952 -20.82 47.95 -12.55
N PRO A 953 -20.13 47.25 -13.50
CA PRO A 953 -19.20 47.92 -14.38
C PRO A 953 -19.94 49.04 -15.09
N ALA A 954 -19.43 50.25 -15.00
CA ALA A 954 -20.02 51.41 -15.67
C ALA A 954 -20.17 51.07 -17.17
N ARG A 955 -21.42 51.02 -17.65
CA ARG A 955 -21.71 50.95 -19.08
C ARG A 955 -20.94 52.13 -19.75
N LYS A 956 -19.92 51.85 -20.54
CA LYS A 956 -19.38 52.82 -21.50
C LYS A 956 -20.52 53.13 -22.46
N THR A 957 -21.16 54.25 -22.25
CA THR A 957 -22.03 54.83 -23.22
C THR A 957 -21.15 55.23 -24.41
N ASN A 958 -21.27 54.52 -25.51
CA ASN A 958 -20.74 55.00 -26.79
C ASN A 958 -21.43 56.33 -27.11
N GLY A 959 -20.70 57.42 -26.84
CA GLY A 959 -21.09 58.73 -27.32
C GLY A 959 -20.97 58.73 -28.84
N GLU A 960 -22.05 59.09 -29.46
CA GLU A 960 -22.22 59.35 -30.87
C GLU A 960 -21.06 60.26 -31.42
N LEU A 961 -20.43 59.78 -32.40
CA LEU A 961 -19.69 60.65 -33.36
C LEU A 961 -20.56 60.81 -34.60
N HIS A 962 -21.41 61.81 -34.55
CA HIS A 962 -21.88 62.51 -35.75
C HIS A 962 -21.06 63.82 -35.89
N ARG A 963 -20.16 63.90 -36.79
CA ARG A 963 -19.91 64.85 -37.89
C ARG A 963 -18.55 64.59 -38.55
#